data_13a9569d70bdff0e07d0b89fd22fff08
#
_entry.id   13a9569d70bdff0e07d0b89fd22fff08
#
_cell.length_a   1.000
_cell.length_b   1.000
_cell.length_c   1.000
_cell.angle_alpha   90.00
_cell.angle_beta   90.00
_cell.angle_gamma   90.00
#
_symmetry.space_group_name_H-M   'P 1'
#
loop_
_entity.id
_entity.type
_entity.pdbx_description
1 polymer ?
#
loop_
_entity_poly.entity_id
_entity_poly.type
_entity_poly.pdbx_seq_one_letter_code
_entity_poly.pdbx_strand_id
1 'polypeptide(L)'
;MNCDTLSLDKTTYPDGLFQYLVSLRQLVLLGSINNEGQFPTDIVQGLHSLEQLQINSWPKDGKWPQLEQLKDTLTLLNIQTIGTPVLGNTSFQALRDIPLKIFNLNGVLTKLEPGVFCPFKNLTKLVLSQSHGSTTKFVSITRALQCLAGRNMEEIILTRVVTTGESCVTLTEEMFGYLADICVKKLDLSNNKIISIQTNAITSSTLFRCLEYLDLSKNIIEMMMPTLRDTYIMENLKYLDVSQNNQLSFSISHKYDTTKRGGLYFPIPPNLSYVNLSRSSIANHVYISLTLTQSDHLSVLDFSRNDKLDIPSYLECCKNLKLLDISHMKISQNVFNNTNMVTNLQTLLVHDVTSDEDMFVSPSEPFFNVMPKLKRLDLSGNNLQLINKNTLRKFNKLEIISLARNRLDDVPEEILMMARLKHLDMTSNSLLVISKQQQTMLDDFVVNNGSFYLYLTGNIFSCSCGTLHFIQWLLETDVTLDHHGNYSCILGDGTLSDTATFYASRTFQWRTCVGQFWLAAAIVGNLIAMLSLFAAFLFKKYFPKIEHHVLHMLGYNPRRRPQREDFDYDAYICYESAEYYWPCHCLFKELPKVSPGIRLYLPDLHDPVGCSRAEVTIDALSRSWKIVIVLTENFLRDEWIHFTVLSTVRLMSVNNAITDRVLLLYRDMSLAARARVPHLLLNVVSEEHILDVEEHPQFWTHLCQRILNADPAALF
;
A
#
# COMPACT_ATOMS: atom_id res chain seq x y z
N MET A 1 -27.20 14.25 -38.89
CA MET A 1 -26.57 14.02 -37.60
C MET A 1 -27.27 12.84 -36.96
N ASN A 2 -26.62 11.67 -36.89
CA ASN A 2 -27.15 10.53 -36.13
C ASN A 2 -26.86 10.83 -34.65
N CYS A 3 -27.86 11.29 -33.93
CA CYS A 3 -27.76 11.49 -32.49
C CYS A 3 -28.34 10.23 -31.84
N ASP A 4 -27.47 9.29 -31.46
CA ASP A 4 -27.92 8.01 -30.86
C ASP A 4 -28.24 8.19 -29.37
N THR A 5 -27.66 9.20 -28.71
CA THR A 5 -27.84 9.47 -27.29
C THR A 5 -28.07 10.96 -27.03
N LEU A 6 -29.04 11.27 -26.14
CA LEU A 6 -29.34 12.63 -25.70
C LEU A 6 -29.48 12.65 -24.19
N SER A 7 -28.77 13.56 -23.52
CA SER A 7 -28.86 13.81 -22.08
C SER A 7 -29.17 15.29 -21.84
N LEU A 8 -30.24 15.58 -21.07
CA LEU A 8 -30.72 16.93 -20.77
C LEU A 8 -31.01 17.09 -19.27
N ASP A 9 -30.63 18.25 -18.75
CA ASP A 9 -30.85 18.64 -17.36
C ASP A 9 -31.76 19.89 -17.33
N LYS A 10 -33.05 19.71 -17.55
CA LYS A 10 -34.07 20.77 -17.49
C LYS A 10 -35.31 20.28 -16.75
N THR A 11 -36.04 21.20 -16.18
CA THR A 11 -37.28 20.91 -15.41
C THR A 11 -38.55 20.98 -16.25
N THR A 12 -38.53 21.65 -17.40
CA THR A 12 -39.67 21.79 -18.31
C THR A 12 -39.25 21.55 -19.74
N TYR A 13 -40.07 20.81 -20.49
CA TYR A 13 -39.84 20.47 -21.89
C TYR A 13 -41.09 20.89 -22.70
N PRO A 14 -40.92 21.61 -23.81
CA PRO A 14 -42.03 21.89 -24.73
C PRO A 14 -42.58 20.59 -25.34
N ASP A 15 -43.90 20.57 -25.61
CA ASP A 15 -44.55 19.45 -26.27
C ASP A 15 -43.92 19.17 -27.65
N GLY A 16 -43.73 17.92 -27.98
CA GLY A 16 -43.16 17.51 -29.25
C GLY A 16 -41.68 17.86 -29.47
N LEU A 17 -40.94 18.25 -28.42
CA LEU A 17 -39.50 18.65 -28.52
C LEU A 17 -38.64 17.62 -29.26
N PHE A 18 -38.92 16.36 -29.07
CA PHE A 18 -38.10 15.25 -29.63
C PHE A 18 -38.76 14.57 -30.84
N GLN A 19 -39.91 15.02 -31.31
CA GLN A 19 -40.70 14.34 -32.36
C GLN A 19 -39.93 14.05 -33.67
N TYR A 20 -38.87 14.82 -33.96
CA TYR A 20 -38.06 14.64 -35.16
C TYR A 20 -36.82 13.78 -34.94
N LEU A 21 -36.57 13.32 -33.72
CA LEU A 21 -35.41 12.51 -33.38
C LEU A 21 -35.69 11.00 -33.52
N VAL A 22 -36.22 10.62 -34.68
CA VAL A 22 -36.70 9.25 -34.94
C VAL A 22 -35.65 8.16 -34.77
N SER A 23 -34.37 8.51 -34.89
CA SER A 23 -33.22 7.56 -34.71
C SER A 23 -32.65 7.54 -33.29
N LEU A 24 -33.23 8.32 -32.35
CA LEU A 24 -32.70 8.41 -30.98
C LEU A 24 -32.93 7.08 -30.26
N ARG A 25 -31.84 6.46 -29.74
CA ARG A 25 -31.90 5.20 -29.01
C ARG A 25 -31.85 5.39 -27.50
N GLN A 26 -31.18 6.42 -27.02
CA GLN A 26 -31.06 6.68 -25.59
C GLN A 26 -31.45 8.13 -25.25
N LEU A 27 -32.40 8.27 -24.33
CA LEU A 27 -32.84 9.57 -23.79
C LEU A 27 -32.61 9.59 -22.28
N VAL A 28 -31.88 10.59 -21.78
CA VAL A 28 -31.58 10.82 -20.37
C VAL A 28 -32.10 12.21 -19.96
N LEU A 29 -33.09 12.25 -19.07
CA LEU A 29 -33.68 13.46 -18.52
C LEU A 29 -33.31 13.57 -17.05
N LEU A 30 -32.29 14.41 -16.73
CA LEU A 30 -31.73 14.55 -15.38
C LEU A 30 -32.49 15.58 -14.52
N GLY A 31 -33.16 16.55 -15.13
CA GLY A 31 -34.00 17.51 -14.41
C GLY A 31 -35.27 16.86 -13.84
N SER A 32 -35.68 17.26 -12.63
CA SER A 32 -37.00 16.86 -12.12
C SER A 32 -38.09 17.48 -12.99
N ILE A 33 -38.80 16.64 -13.73
CA ILE A 33 -39.86 17.09 -14.64
C ILE A 33 -41.06 17.58 -13.79
N ASN A 34 -41.21 18.88 -13.66
CA ASN A 34 -42.27 19.55 -12.88
C ASN A 34 -43.39 20.02 -13.76
N ASN A 35 -44.06 19.13 -14.48
CA ASN A 35 -45.35 19.47 -15.08
C ASN A 35 -46.47 18.92 -14.19
N GLU A 36 -46.92 19.71 -13.20
CA GLU A 36 -48.04 19.41 -12.31
C GLU A 36 -48.11 17.96 -11.76
N GLY A 37 -46.97 17.23 -11.82
CA GLY A 37 -46.82 15.86 -11.31
C GLY A 37 -47.29 14.74 -12.23
N GLN A 38 -47.54 15.03 -13.50
CA GLN A 38 -47.78 14.00 -14.52
C GLN A 38 -46.54 13.87 -15.42
N PHE A 39 -46.20 12.66 -15.78
CA PHE A 39 -45.18 12.43 -16.79
C PHE A 39 -45.72 12.89 -18.15
N PRO A 40 -45.10 13.87 -18.82
CA PRO A 40 -45.58 14.37 -20.11
C PRO A 40 -45.32 13.27 -21.16
N THR A 41 -46.39 12.57 -21.55
CA THR A 41 -46.34 11.49 -22.57
C THR A 41 -45.85 11.98 -23.93
N ASP A 42 -46.05 13.26 -24.19
CA ASP A 42 -45.68 13.92 -25.46
C ASP A 42 -44.17 14.08 -25.64
N ILE A 43 -43.39 13.96 -24.54
CA ILE A 43 -41.92 13.95 -24.63
C ILE A 43 -41.41 12.78 -25.46
N VAL A 44 -42.05 11.61 -25.40
CA VAL A 44 -41.65 10.43 -26.16
C VAL A 44 -42.30 10.32 -27.52
N GLN A 45 -43.08 11.32 -27.91
CA GLN A 45 -43.76 11.36 -29.19
C GLN A 45 -42.73 11.43 -30.36
N GLY A 46 -42.86 10.51 -31.32
CA GLY A 46 -41.95 10.43 -32.46
C GLY A 46 -40.66 9.62 -32.23
N LEU A 47 -40.41 9.16 -30.99
CA LEU A 47 -39.17 8.40 -30.66
C LEU A 47 -39.34 6.88 -30.95
N HIS A 48 -39.49 6.52 -32.20
CA HIS A 48 -39.77 5.13 -32.62
C HIS A 48 -38.59 4.16 -32.48
N SER A 49 -37.37 4.68 -32.24
CA SER A 49 -36.17 3.84 -32.08
C SER A 49 -35.63 3.85 -30.65
N LEU A 50 -36.38 4.40 -29.68
CA LEU A 50 -35.88 4.56 -28.32
C LEU A 50 -35.81 3.22 -27.60
N GLU A 51 -34.60 2.82 -27.25
CA GLU A 51 -34.27 1.58 -26.54
C GLU A 51 -34.08 1.79 -25.04
N GLN A 52 -33.59 2.98 -24.64
CA GLN A 52 -33.21 3.28 -23.27
C GLN A 52 -33.78 4.63 -22.84
N LEU A 53 -34.51 4.64 -21.72
CA LEU A 53 -35.09 5.84 -21.13
C LEU A 53 -34.64 5.98 -19.67
N GLN A 54 -34.03 7.10 -19.34
CA GLN A 54 -33.70 7.47 -17.95
C GLN A 54 -34.41 8.76 -17.56
N ILE A 55 -35.08 8.75 -16.40
CA ILE A 55 -35.90 9.86 -15.92
C ILE A 55 -35.68 10.07 -14.42
N ASN A 56 -35.59 11.35 -14.03
CA ASN A 56 -35.52 11.78 -12.62
C ASN A 56 -36.88 12.32 -12.16
N SER A 57 -37.97 11.56 -12.40
CA SER A 57 -39.30 11.99 -11.94
C SER A 57 -40.21 10.79 -11.67
N TRP A 58 -41.24 11.02 -10.88
CA TRP A 58 -42.28 10.03 -10.57
C TRP A 58 -43.66 10.67 -10.70
N PRO A 59 -44.65 9.99 -11.36
CA PRO A 59 -46.03 10.49 -11.47
C PRO A 59 -46.67 10.65 -10.08
N LYS A 60 -47.38 11.75 -9.85
CA LYS A 60 -48.04 12.05 -8.55
C LYS A 60 -49.10 11.02 -8.18
N ASP A 61 -49.83 10.49 -9.15
CA ASP A 61 -50.86 9.49 -8.97
C ASP A 61 -50.31 8.06 -8.72
N GLY A 62 -48.97 7.92 -8.74
CA GLY A 62 -48.30 6.63 -8.53
C GLY A 62 -48.44 5.65 -9.70
N LYS A 63 -48.97 6.07 -10.85
CA LYS A 63 -49.24 5.24 -12.01
C LYS A 63 -48.44 5.75 -13.21
N TRP A 64 -47.80 4.84 -13.92
CA TRP A 64 -47.15 5.14 -15.17
C TRP A 64 -48.15 5.33 -16.30
N PRO A 65 -47.93 6.30 -17.18
CA PRO A 65 -48.77 6.48 -18.36
C PRO A 65 -48.56 5.38 -19.40
N GLN A 66 -49.48 5.22 -20.33
CA GLN A 66 -49.30 4.38 -21.48
C GLN A 66 -48.27 5.01 -22.43
N LEU A 67 -47.24 4.20 -22.79
CA LEU A 67 -46.16 4.60 -23.69
C LEU A 67 -46.26 3.77 -24.97
N GLU A 68 -47.43 3.84 -25.67
CA GLU A 68 -47.74 3.01 -26.83
C GLU A 68 -46.69 3.08 -27.95
N GLN A 69 -46.07 4.26 -28.10
CA GLN A 69 -45.05 4.46 -29.13
C GLN A 69 -43.73 3.75 -28.86
N LEU A 70 -43.48 3.34 -27.62
CA LEU A 70 -42.29 2.64 -27.19
C LEU A 70 -42.53 1.12 -27.03
N LYS A 71 -43.70 0.65 -27.44
CA LYS A 71 -44.17 -0.70 -27.23
C LYS A 71 -43.21 -1.80 -27.82
N ASP A 72 -42.55 -1.52 -28.92
CA ASP A 72 -41.71 -2.48 -29.62
C ASP A 72 -40.20 -2.25 -29.38
N THR A 73 -39.79 -1.15 -28.80
CA THR A 73 -38.38 -0.71 -28.80
C THR A 73 -37.77 -0.55 -27.41
N LEU A 74 -38.52 -0.08 -26.41
CA LEU A 74 -37.98 0.22 -25.11
C LEU A 74 -37.60 -1.04 -24.34
N THR A 75 -36.30 -1.22 -24.09
CA THR A 75 -35.73 -2.37 -23.37
C THR A 75 -35.19 -2.04 -22.02
N LEU A 76 -34.80 -0.78 -21.78
CA LEU A 76 -34.27 -0.29 -20.51
C LEU A 76 -35.01 0.93 -20.00
N LEU A 77 -35.52 0.84 -18.78
CA LEU A 77 -36.11 1.95 -18.07
C LEU A 77 -35.37 2.18 -16.74
N ASN A 78 -34.82 3.40 -16.58
CA ASN A 78 -34.15 3.83 -15.37
C ASN A 78 -34.91 5.01 -14.76
N ILE A 79 -35.40 4.84 -13.53
CA ILE A 79 -36.16 5.84 -12.81
C ILE A 79 -35.43 6.25 -11.56
N GLN A 80 -35.20 7.54 -11.40
CA GLN A 80 -34.76 8.15 -10.13
C GLN A 80 -35.93 8.89 -9.51
N THR A 81 -36.36 8.45 -8.34
CA THR A 81 -37.51 9.10 -7.65
C THR A 81 -37.02 10.21 -6.74
N ILE A 82 -37.58 11.42 -6.89
CA ILE A 82 -37.31 12.57 -6.00
C ILE A 82 -38.35 12.63 -4.89
N GLY A 83 -39.51 11.99 -5.07
CA GLY A 83 -40.61 11.95 -4.11
C GLY A 83 -40.64 10.64 -3.30
N THR A 84 -41.72 10.44 -2.57
CA THR A 84 -41.97 9.26 -1.71
C THR A 84 -43.07 8.37 -2.33
N PRO A 85 -42.82 7.67 -3.44
CA PRO A 85 -43.85 6.89 -4.11
C PRO A 85 -44.33 5.70 -3.29
N VAL A 86 -45.63 5.47 -3.34
CA VAL A 86 -46.24 4.18 -2.97
C VAL A 86 -46.43 3.39 -4.23
N LEU A 87 -45.74 2.25 -4.34
CA LEU A 87 -45.80 1.40 -5.52
C LEU A 87 -46.73 0.22 -5.27
N GLY A 88 -47.88 0.27 -5.94
CA GLY A 88 -48.87 -0.81 -5.92
C GLY A 88 -48.87 -1.65 -7.18
N ASN A 89 -49.73 -2.65 -7.19
CA ASN A 89 -49.86 -3.60 -8.30
C ASN A 89 -50.31 -2.96 -9.63
N THR A 90 -50.90 -1.74 -9.58
CA THR A 90 -51.32 -1.00 -10.76
C THR A 90 -50.29 0.01 -11.25
N SER A 91 -49.23 0.28 -10.49
CA SER A 91 -48.29 1.37 -10.78
C SER A 91 -47.59 1.23 -12.14
N PHE A 92 -47.28 0.02 -12.57
CA PHE A 92 -46.63 -0.26 -13.86
C PHE A 92 -47.53 -0.98 -14.85
N GLN A 93 -48.83 -1.07 -14.60
CA GLN A 93 -49.76 -1.80 -15.48
C GLN A 93 -49.73 -1.32 -16.94
N ALA A 94 -49.55 -0.03 -17.14
CA ALA A 94 -49.43 0.58 -18.45
C ALA A 94 -48.16 0.14 -19.25
N LEU A 95 -47.16 -0.37 -18.57
CA LEU A 95 -45.91 -0.86 -19.19
C LEU A 95 -45.93 -2.36 -19.51
N ARG A 96 -47.09 -3.02 -19.36
CA ARG A 96 -47.24 -4.50 -19.50
C ARG A 96 -46.82 -5.05 -20.87
N ASP A 97 -47.08 -4.28 -21.92
CA ASP A 97 -46.87 -4.69 -23.31
C ASP A 97 -45.53 -4.17 -23.88
N ILE A 98 -44.75 -3.47 -23.06
CA ILE A 98 -43.40 -3.02 -23.42
C ILE A 98 -42.41 -4.17 -23.18
N PRO A 99 -41.48 -4.47 -24.13
CA PRO A 99 -40.52 -5.57 -24.02
C PRO A 99 -39.35 -5.26 -23.07
N LEU A 100 -39.65 -4.69 -21.90
CA LEU A 100 -38.66 -4.23 -20.94
C LEU A 100 -37.83 -5.39 -20.41
N LYS A 101 -36.52 -5.34 -20.68
CA LYS A 101 -35.52 -6.29 -20.18
C LYS A 101 -34.83 -5.84 -18.93
N ILE A 102 -34.56 -4.53 -18.80
CA ILE A 102 -33.82 -3.94 -17.70
C ILE A 102 -34.68 -2.86 -17.03
N PHE A 103 -34.91 -3.02 -15.75
CA PHE A 103 -35.62 -2.02 -14.95
C PHE A 103 -34.78 -1.62 -13.74
N ASN A 104 -34.45 -0.32 -13.68
CA ASN A 104 -33.70 0.27 -12.59
C ASN A 104 -34.59 1.28 -11.87
N LEU A 105 -34.74 1.12 -10.56
CA LEU A 105 -35.46 2.05 -9.70
C LEU A 105 -34.59 2.48 -8.55
N ASN A 106 -34.30 3.77 -8.48
CA ASN A 106 -33.50 4.38 -7.44
C ASN A 106 -34.28 5.53 -6.80
N GLY A 107 -34.26 5.62 -5.49
CA GLY A 107 -34.91 6.75 -4.77
C GLY A 107 -35.53 6.36 -3.45
N VAL A 108 -36.41 7.22 -2.95
CA VAL A 108 -37.13 7.05 -1.68
C VAL A 108 -38.41 6.25 -1.92
N LEU A 109 -38.47 5.02 -1.34
CA LEU A 109 -39.67 4.18 -1.40
C LEU A 109 -40.36 4.16 -0.05
N THR A 110 -41.65 4.54 0.00
CA THR A 110 -42.45 4.51 1.24
C THR A 110 -43.20 3.20 1.42
N LYS A 111 -43.68 2.62 0.31
CA LYS A 111 -44.40 1.33 0.32
C LYS A 111 -44.22 0.62 -0.99
N LEU A 112 -43.97 -0.66 -0.92
CA LEU A 112 -43.90 -1.56 -2.06
C LEU A 112 -44.90 -2.71 -1.85
N GLU A 113 -45.88 -2.83 -2.72
CA GLU A 113 -46.92 -3.85 -2.62
C GLU A 113 -46.56 -5.11 -3.45
N PRO A 114 -47.08 -6.28 -3.06
CA PRO A 114 -46.92 -7.48 -3.86
C PRO A 114 -47.47 -7.27 -5.27
N GLY A 115 -46.84 -7.88 -6.29
CA GLY A 115 -47.34 -7.81 -7.67
C GLY A 115 -46.90 -6.58 -8.47
N VAL A 116 -46.21 -5.63 -7.88
CA VAL A 116 -45.78 -4.38 -8.56
C VAL A 116 -44.95 -4.65 -9.83
N PHE A 117 -44.13 -5.70 -9.86
CA PHE A 117 -43.27 -6.07 -11.00
C PHE A 117 -43.90 -7.09 -11.95
N CYS A 118 -45.14 -7.53 -11.68
CA CYS A 118 -45.83 -8.50 -12.51
C CYS A 118 -46.08 -8.04 -13.97
N PRO A 119 -46.28 -6.75 -14.25
CA PRO A 119 -46.43 -6.29 -15.63
C PRO A 119 -45.24 -6.52 -16.53
N PHE A 120 -44.03 -6.56 -16.00
CA PHE A 120 -42.79 -6.72 -16.77
C PHE A 120 -42.55 -8.17 -17.20
N LYS A 121 -43.13 -8.61 -18.32
CA LYS A 121 -43.09 -10.01 -18.78
C LYS A 121 -41.69 -10.47 -19.21
N ASN A 122 -40.86 -9.59 -19.80
CA ASN A 122 -39.58 -9.91 -20.41
C ASN A 122 -38.39 -9.48 -19.54
N LEU A 123 -38.62 -9.14 -18.28
CA LEU A 123 -37.60 -8.64 -17.39
C LEU A 123 -36.53 -9.72 -17.13
N THR A 124 -35.28 -9.38 -17.40
CA THR A 124 -34.08 -10.16 -17.11
C THR A 124 -33.18 -9.56 -16.08
N LYS A 125 -33.23 -8.21 -15.91
CA LYS A 125 -32.44 -7.47 -14.93
C LYS A 125 -33.31 -6.49 -14.14
N LEU A 126 -33.25 -6.61 -12.82
CA LEU A 126 -33.92 -5.72 -11.88
C LEU A 126 -32.91 -5.07 -10.94
N VAL A 127 -32.90 -3.76 -10.87
CA VAL A 127 -32.08 -3.00 -9.92
C VAL A 127 -32.99 -2.15 -9.06
N LEU A 128 -32.96 -2.41 -7.75
CA LEU A 128 -33.62 -1.57 -6.74
C LEU A 128 -32.57 -1.00 -5.82
N SER A 129 -32.56 0.32 -5.69
CA SER A 129 -31.70 1.02 -4.74
C SER A 129 -32.49 2.12 -4.07
N GLN A 130 -32.42 2.20 -2.74
CA GLN A 130 -33.17 3.19 -1.99
C GLN A 130 -32.26 4.35 -1.54
N SER A 131 -32.85 5.55 -1.51
CA SER A 131 -32.24 6.73 -0.93
C SER A 131 -32.60 6.87 0.55
N HIS A 132 -31.89 7.73 1.27
CA HIS A 132 -32.23 8.06 2.66
C HIS A 132 -33.69 8.53 2.78
N GLY A 133 -34.38 8.07 3.82
CA GLY A 133 -35.78 8.39 4.08
C GLY A 133 -36.80 7.34 3.63
N SER A 134 -36.36 6.26 2.96
CA SER A 134 -37.24 5.13 2.63
C SER A 134 -37.76 4.44 3.89
N THR A 135 -39.02 3.97 3.85
CA THR A 135 -39.68 3.27 4.97
C THR A 135 -40.10 1.83 4.61
N THR A 136 -39.91 1.42 3.38
CA THR A 136 -40.22 0.06 2.91
C THR A 136 -39.31 -0.99 3.53
N LYS A 137 -39.89 -1.97 4.22
CA LYS A 137 -39.11 -3.06 4.85
C LYS A 137 -38.57 -4.03 3.81
N PHE A 138 -37.42 -4.66 4.11
CA PHE A 138 -36.77 -5.64 3.24
C PHE A 138 -37.70 -6.82 2.86
N VAL A 139 -38.48 -7.35 3.81
CA VAL A 139 -39.46 -8.39 3.56
C VAL A 139 -40.54 -7.99 2.54
N SER A 140 -40.94 -6.73 2.50
CA SER A 140 -41.91 -6.24 1.50
C SER A 140 -41.31 -6.22 0.10
N ILE A 141 -40.01 -5.94 -0.01
CA ILE A 141 -39.29 -5.97 -1.28
C ILE A 141 -39.22 -7.40 -1.82
N THR A 142 -38.82 -8.39 -1.00
CA THR A 142 -38.77 -9.78 -1.42
C THR A 142 -40.15 -10.32 -1.81
N ARG A 143 -41.20 -9.96 -1.06
CA ARG A 143 -42.58 -10.30 -1.39
C ARG A 143 -43.04 -9.67 -2.71
N ALA A 144 -42.62 -8.48 -3.04
CA ALA A 144 -42.95 -7.84 -4.32
C ALA A 144 -42.31 -8.54 -5.52
N LEU A 145 -41.21 -9.27 -5.31
CA LEU A 145 -40.55 -10.06 -6.36
C LEU A 145 -41.19 -11.41 -6.64
N GLN A 146 -42.16 -11.86 -5.83
CA GLN A 146 -42.82 -13.16 -5.98
C GLN A 146 -43.40 -13.38 -7.36
N CYS A 147 -43.86 -12.35 -8.07
CA CYS A 147 -44.40 -12.50 -9.41
C CYS A 147 -43.34 -12.75 -10.51
N LEU A 148 -42.07 -12.73 -10.15
CA LEU A 148 -40.99 -13.16 -11.02
C LEU A 148 -40.75 -14.69 -10.95
N ALA A 149 -41.53 -15.41 -10.13
CA ALA A 149 -41.45 -16.87 -10.00
C ALA A 149 -41.59 -17.57 -11.36
N GLY A 150 -40.83 -18.63 -11.58
CA GLY A 150 -40.74 -19.36 -12.83
C GLY A 150 -39.95 -18.68 -13.94
N ARG A 151 -39.29 -17.52 -13.65
CA ARG A 151 -38.51 -16.81 -14.66
C ARG A 151 -37.00 -17.02 -14.47
N ASN A 152 -36.30 -16.91 -15.61
CA ASN A 152 -34.86 -16.88 -15.65
C ASN A 152 -34.39 -15.41 -15.63
N MET A 153 -33.82 -14.97 -14.52
CA MET A 153 -33.30 -13.64 -14.35
C MET A 153 -31.77 -13.64 -14.50
N GLU A 154 -31.22 -12.68 -15.25
CA GLU A 154 -29.78 -12.51 -15.33
C GLU A 154 -29.24 -11.87 -14.06
N GLU A 155 -29.89 -10.78 -13.63
CA GLU A 155 -29.45 -10.01 -12.46
C GLU A 155 -30.61 -9.52 -11.61
N ILE A 156 -30.52 -9.71 -10.31
CA ILE A 156 -31.32 -9.02 -9.30
C ILE A 156 -30.34 -8.27 -8.37
N ILE A 157 -30.43 -6.95 -8.37
CA ILE A 157 -29.58 -6.06 -7.58
C ILE A 157 -30.46 -5.29 -6.59
N LEU A 158 -30.30 -5.58 -5.30
CA LEU A 158 -31.04 -4.97 -4.20
C LEU A 158 -30.04 -4.27 -3.27
N THR A 159 -29.59 -3.09 -3.64
CA THR A 159 -28.56 -2.36 -2.86
C THR A 159 -29.15 -1.21 -2.07
N ARG A 160 -28.72 -1.04 -0.81
CA ARG A 160 -29.23 0.02 0.10
C ARG A 160 -30.75 -0.03 0.31
N VAL A 161 -31.36 -1.20 0.19
CA VAL A 161 -32.83 -1.32 0.27
C VAL A 161 -33.35 -1.42 1.72
N VAL A 162 -32.46 -1.57 2.71
CA VAL A 162 -32.83 -1.54 4.12
C VAL A 162 -32.95 -0.11 4.61
N THR A 163 -34.08 0.20 5.18
CA THR A 163 -34.47 1.56 5.58
C THR A 163 -33.76 2.07 6.83
N THR A 164 -33.89 3.36 7.10
CA THR A 164 -33.40 3.97 8.34
C THR A 164 -34.15 3.48 9.58
N GLY A 165 -35.38 2.97 9.42
CA GLY A 165 -36.21 2.41 10.51
C GLY A 165 -35.87 0.94 10.86
N GLU A 166 -35.07 0.24 10.02
CA GLU A 166 -34.56 -1.09 10.33
C GLU A 166 -33.09 -0.98 10.74
N SER A 167 -32.79 -1.35 12.00
CA SER A 167 -31.42 -1.33 12.51
C SER A 167 -30.55 -2.41 11.85
N CYS A 168 -31.14 -3.58 11.62
CA CYS A 168 -30.50 -4.74 10.97
C CYS A 168 -31.57 -5.67 10.37
N VAL A 169 -31.12 -6.54 9.46
CA VAL A 169 -31.99 -7.52 8.79
C VAL A 169 -31.37 -8.91 8.91
N THR A 170 -32.18 -9.86 9.40
CA THR A 170 -31.89 -11.28 9.27
C THR A 170 -32.61 -11.82 8.03
N LEU A 171 -31.91 -12.39 7.10
CA LEU A 171 -32.51 -13.03 5.93
C LEU A 171 -33.13 -14.37 6.36
N THR A 172 -34.44 -14.46 6.25
CA THR A 172 -35.22 -15.60 6.75
C THR A 172 -35.65 -16.52 5.61
N GLU A 173 -36.04 -17.75 5.97
CA GLU A 173 -36.63 -18.70 5.02
C GLU A 173 -37.87 -18.12 4.33
N GLU A 174 -38.73 -17.37 5.02
CA GLU A 174 -39.89 -16.68 4.43
C GLU A 174 -39.47 -15.72 3.29
N MET A 175 -38.42 -14.90 3.52
CA MET A 175 -37.94 -13.93 2.52
C MET A 175 -37.44 -14.63 1.26
N PHE A 176 -36.70 -15.71 1.39
CA PHE A 176 -36.24 -16.51 0.25
C PHE A 176 -37.34 -17.39 -0.35
N GLY A 177 -38.36 -17.73 0.41
CA GLY A 177 -39.56 -18.39 -0.10
C GLY A 177 -40.26 -17.60 -1.19
N TYR A 178 -40.30 -16.27 -1.10
CA TYR A 178 -40.81 -15.40 -2.16
C TYR A 178 -39.93 -15.38 -3.42
N LEU A 179 -38.69 -15.81 -3.33
CA LEU A 179 -37.75 -15.88 -4.44
C LEU A 179 -37.47 -17.32 -4.89
N ALA A 180 -38.07 -18.31 -4.23
CA ALA A 180 -37.68 -19.73 -4.37
C ALA A 180 -37.71 -20.23 -5.83
N ASP A 181 -38.72 -19.83 -6.58
CA ASP A 181 -38.90 -20.29 -7.95
C ASP A 181 -38.27 -19.39 -9.03
N ILE A 182 -37.46 -18.44 -8.63
CA ILE A 182 -36.74 -17.54 -9.55
C ILE A 182 -35.35 -18.11 -9.80
N CYS A 183 -35.00 -18.41 -11.06
CA CYS A 183 -33.64 -18.77 -11.42
C CYS A 183 -32.82 -17.49 -11.69
N VAL A 184 -31.95 -17.10 -10.75
CA VAL A 184 -31.13 -15.88 -10.85
C VAL A 184 -29.66 -16.24 -10.99
N LYS A 185 -28.97 -15.65 -11.98
CA LYS A 185 -27.52 -15.85 -12.15
C LYS A 185 -26.71 -14.94 -11.25
N LYS A 186 -27.13 -13.66 -11.10
CA LYS A 186 -26.44 -12.70 -10.28
C LYS A 186 -27.38 -12.08 -9.26
N LEU A 187 -27.06 -12.26 -7.98
CA LEU A 187 -27.76 -11.67 -6.85
C LEU A 187 -26.80 -10.72 -6.10
N ASP A 188 -27.16 -9.46 -6.06
CA ASP A 188 -26.43 -8.44 -5.30
C ASP A 188 -27.31 -7.96 -4.14
N LEU A 189 -26.89 -8.24 -2.92
CA LEU A 189 -27.52 -7.83 -1.67
C LEU A 189 -26.60 -6.91 -0.87
N SER A 190 -25.66 -6.25 -1.53
CA SER A 190 -24.68 -5.42 -0.88
C SER A 190 -25.28 -4.18 -0.22
N ASN A 191 -24.65 -3.72 0.86
CA ASN A 191 -25.00 -2.47 1.56
C ASN A 191 -26.43 -2.44 2.15
N ASN A 192 -26.85 -3.54 2.80
CA ASN A 192 -28.22 -3.73 3.30
C ASN A 192 -28.34 -3.92 4.81
N LYS A 193 -27.28 -3.72 5.59
CA LYS A 193 -27.29 -3.96 7.05
C LYS A 193 -27.75 -5.40 7.41
N ILE A 194 -27.43 -6.37 6.56
CA ILE A 194 -27.72 -7.79 6.83
C ILE A 194 -26.80 -8.24 7.98
N ILE A 195 -27.40 -8.76 9.04
CA ILE A 195 -26.66 -9.27 10.22
C ILE A 195 -26.41 -10.77 10.13
N SER A 196 -27.34 -11.52 9.56
CA SER A 196 -27.23 -12.97 9.43
C SER A 196 -28.16 -13.51 8.36
N ILE A 197 -27.87 -14.73 7.89
CA ILE A 197 -28.75 -15.53 7.03
C ILE A 197 -29.12 -16.80 7.80
N GLN A 198 -30.40 -17.10 7.93
CA GLN A 198 -30.86 -18.33 8.58
C GLN A 198 -30.41 -19.56 7.78
N THR A 199 -29.95 -20.58 8.45
CA THR A 199 -29.43 -21.81 7.86
C THR A 199 -30.42 -22.45 6.86
N ASN A 200 -31.70 -22.51 7.22
CA ASN A 200 -32.72 -23.11 6.33
C ASN A 200 -33.06 -22.21 5.15
N ALA A 201 -32.77 -20.94 5.18
CA ALA A 201 -33.12 -19.99 4.11
C ALA A 201 -32.39 -20.30 2.81
N ILE A 202 -31.16 -20.80 2.87
CA ILE A 202 -30.37 -21.18 1.71
C ILE A 202 -30.79 -22.57 1.20
N THR A 203 -30.98 -23.50 2.13
CA THR A 203 -31.25 -24.93 1.77
C THR A 203 -32.63 -25.16 1.20
N SER A 204 -33.60 -24.33 1.60
CA SER A 204 -35.01 -24.46 1.17
C SER A 204 -35.31 -23.82 -0.19
N SER A 205 -34.45 -22.94 -0.70
CA SER A 205 -34.70 -22.16 -1.90
C SER A 205 -33.94 -22.66 -3.13
N THR A 206 -34.67 -22.88 -4.24
CA THR A 206 -34.09 -23.26 -5.55
C THR A 206 -33.34 -22.14 -6.24
N LEU A 207 -33.56 -20.89 -5.83
CA LEU A 207 -32.82 -19.69 -6.27
C LEU A 207 -31.30 -19.93 -6.31
N PHE A 208 -30.76 -20.54 -5.25
CA PHE A 208 -29.33 -20.72 -5.09
C PHE A 208 -28.70 -21.76 -6.03
N ARG A 209 -29.51 -22.61 -6.69
CA ARG A 209 -29.01 -23.58 -7.66
C ARG A 209 -28.59 -22.94 -8.99
N CYS A 210 -29.21 -21.81 -9.35
CA CYS A 210 -28.88 -21.09 -10.59
C CYS A 210 -27.75 -20.06 -10.38
N LEU A 211 -27.46 -19.74 -9.12
CA LEU A 211 -26.63 -18.56 -8.76
C LEU A 211 -25.18 -18.78 -9.18
N GLU A 212 -24.67 -17.84 -9.99
CA GLU A 212 -23.25 -17.78 -10.38
C GLU A 212 -22.49 -16.68 -9.65
N TYR A 213 -23.17 -15.60 -9.23
CA TYR A 213 -22.60 -14.44 -8.58
C TYR A 213 -23.43 -14.03 -7.36
N LEU A 214 -22.80 -13.96 -6.20
CA LEU A 214 -23.41 -13.51 -4.96
C LEU A 214 -22.57 -12.41 -4.33
N ASP A 215 -23.17 -11.23 -4.12
CA ASP A 215 -22.58 -10.12 -3.43
C ASP A 215 -23.34 -9.83 -2.12
N LEU A 216 -22.65 -10.00 -0.99
CA LEU A 216 -23.09 -9.69 0.37
C LEU A 216 -22.22 -8.62 1.00
N SER A 217 -21.43 -7.90 0.22
CA SER A 217 -20.49 -6.91 0.73
C SER A 217 -21.18 -5.72 1.41
N LYS A 218 -20.43 -5.00 2.24
CA LYS A 218 -20.91 -3.78 2.92
C LYS A 218 -22.17 -4.02 3.76
N ASN A 219 -22.26 -5.16 4.39
CA ASN A 219 -23.29 -5.50 5.36
C ASN A 219 -22.71 -5.48 6.78
N ILE A 220 -23.43 -6.03 7.75
CA ILE A 220 -23.01 -6.15 9.15
C ILE A 220 -23.11 -7.59 9.61
N ILE A 221 -22.76 -8.54 8.75
CA ILE A 221 -22.85 -9.98 9.02
C ILE A 221 -21.89 -10.30 10.17
N GLU A 222 -22.46 -10.75 11.31
CA GLU A 222 -21.69 -11.04 12.53
C GLU A 222 -21.20 -12.49 12.57
N MET A 223 -21.94 -13.43 12.02
CA MET A 223 -21.64 -14.86 12.06
C MET A 223 -21.45 -15.40 10.65
N MET A 224 -20.19 -15.55 10.27
CA MET A 224 -19.86 -16.06 8.94
C MET A 224 -20.11 -17.57 8.77
N MET A 225 -19.94 -18.35 9.85
CA MET A 225 -19.95 -19.80 9.76
C MET A 225 -21.30 -20.44 9.38
N PRO A 226 -22.44 -20.05 9.96
CA PRO A 226 -23.71 -20.59 9.49
C PRO A 226 -24.03 -20.15 8.06
N THR A 227 -23.69 -18.91 7.72
CA THR A 227 -23.98 -18.29 6.41
C THR A 227 -23.18 -18.92 5.28
N LEU A 228 -21.88 -19.12 5.47
CA LEU A 228 -21.01 -19.67 4.43
C LEU A 228 -21.02 -21.20 4.38
N ARG A 229 -21.32 -21.88 5.49
CA ARG A 229 -21.36 -23.35 5.52
C ARG A 229 -22.34 -23.92 4.52
N ASP A 230 -23.50 -23.29 4.37
CA ASP A 230 -24.55 -23.80 3.50
C ASP A 230 -24.38 -23.34 2.03
N THR A 231 -23.41 -22.46 1.76
CA THR A 231 -23.11 -22.05 0.37
C THR A 231 -22.55 -23.17 -0.49
N TYR A 232 -22.02 -24.25 0.10
CA TYR A 232 -21.57 -25.43 -0.68
C TYR A 232 -22.68 -26.03 -1.57
N ILE A 233 -23.96 -25.76 -1.23
CA ILE A 233 -25.14 -26.17 -2.01
C ILE A 233 -25.27 -25.35 -3.30
N MET A 234 -24.63 -24.20 -3.38
CA MET A 234 -24.62 -23.32 -4.56
C MET A 234 -23.64 -23.84 -5.61
N GLU A 235 -23.94 -25.00 -6.21
CA GLU A 235 -23.00 -25.69 -7.08
C GLU A 235 -22.50 -24.86 -8.26
N ASN A 236 -23.30 -23.90 -8.76
CA ASN A 236 -22.95 -23.04 -9.89
C ASN A 236 -22.26 -21.75 -9.50
N LEU A 237 -22.09 -21.47 -8.19
CA LEU A 237 -21.52 -20.22 -7.72
C LEU A 237 -20.04 -20.09 -8.11
N LYS A 238 -19.71 -19.03 -8.84
CA LYS A 238 -18.36 -18.68 -9.31
C LYS A 238 -17.74 -17.51 -8.56
N TYR A 239 -18.55 -16.58 -8.12
CA TYR A 239 -18.15 -15.34 -7.48
C TYR A 239 -18.89 -15.14 -6.16
N LEU A 240 -18.14 -14.92 -5.08
CA LEU A 240 -18.67 -14.62 -3.76
C LEU A 240 -17.94 -13.41 -3.18
N ASP A 241 -18.67 -12.33 -2.88
CA ASP A 241 -18.15 -11.17 -2.17
C ASP A 241 -18.87 -10.99 -0.84
N VAL A 242 -18.11 -11.07 0.26
CA VAL A 242 -18.57 -10.84 1.63
C VAL A 242 -17.74 -9.75 2.29
N SER A 243 -17.08 -8.94 1.50
CA SER A 243 -16.18 -7.88 1.98
C SER A 243 -16.91 -6.77 2.74
N GLN A 244 -16.15 -6.03 3.54
CA GLN A 244 -16.66 -4.87 4.29
C GLN A 244 -17.83 -5.22 5.23
N ASN A 245 -17.77 -6.38 5.87
CA ASN A 245 -18.67 -6.80 6.94
C ASN A 245 -17.98 -6.60 8.28
N ASN A 246 -18.37 -5.57 9.02
CA ASN A 246 -17.59 -5.00 10.13
C ASN A 246 -17.45 -5.89 11.38
N GLN A 247 -18.08 -7.05 11.43
CA GLN A 247 -18.10 -7.90 12.64
C GLN A 247 -18.10 -9.40 12.32
N LEU A 248 -17.49 -9.81 11.21
CA LEU A 248 -17.40 -11.25 10.93
C LEU A 248 -16.65 -11.97 12.05
N SER A 249 -17.33 -12.81 12.79
CA SER A 249 -16.71 -13.71 13.78
C SER A 249 -16.79 -15.16 13.29
N PHE A 250 -15.67 -15.87 13.38
CA PHE A 250 -15.66 -17.33 13.28
C PHE A 250 -16.02 -17.90 14.65
N SER A 251 -17.30 -17.96 14.97
CA SER A 251 -17.76 -18.62 16.19
C SER A 251 -17.72 -20.14 15.99
N ILE A 252 -16.86 -20.81 16.74
CA ILE A 252 -16.82 -22.26 16.80
C ILE A 252 -17.95 -22.73 17.70
N SER A 253 -19.04 -23.20 17.13
CA SER A 253 -19.97 -24.02 17.93
C SER A 253 -19.31 -25.37 18.21
N HIS A 254 -19.37 -25.84 19.49
CA HIS A 254 -18.74 -27.08 20.01
C HIS A 254 -19.08 -28.39 19.31
N LYS A 255 -19.68 -28.35 18.10
CA LYS A 255 -20.11 -29.55 17.35
C LYS A 255 -19.17 -29.96 16.21
N TYR A 256 -18.01 -29.28 16.05
CA TYR A 256 -17.06 -29.63 14.98
C TYR A 256 -16.02 -30.62 15.52
N ASP A 257 -15.75 -31.61 14.71
CA ASP A 257 -14.77 -32.66 14.97
C ASP A 257 -13.36 -32.05 15.09
N THR A 258 -13.00 -31.68 16.32
CA THR A 258 -11.67 -31.17 16.67
C THR A 258 -10.62 -32.28 16.79
N THR A 259 -10.96 -33.51 16.40
CA THR A 259 -10.17 -34.69 16.75
C THR A 259 -8.89 -34.85 15.93
N LYS A 260 -8.67 -34.05 14.87
CA LYS A 260 -7.42 -34.08 14.10
C LYS A 260 -6.84 -32.67 13.91
N ARG A 261 -6.01 -32.23 14.86
CA ARG A 261 -5.14 -31.02 14.77
C ARG A 261 -5.79 -29.65 15.00
N GLY A 262 -6.95 -29.52 15.64
CA GLY A 262 -7.51 -28.20 16.00
C GLY A 262 -7.85 -27.29 14.82
N GLY A 263 -8.08 -27.82 13.62
CA GLY A 263 -8.33 -27.06 12.40
C GLY A 263 -9.80 -26.87 12.10
N LEU A 264 -10.14 -25.75 11.48
CA LEU A 264 -11.45 -25.45 10.96
C LEU A 264 -11.55 -25.88 9.49
N TYR A 265 -12.41 -26.84 9.19
CA TYR A 265 -12.67 -27.31 7.83
C TYR A 265 -13.89 -26.60 7.25
N PHE A 266 -13.70 -25.95 6.12
CA PHE A 266 -14.72 -25.12 5.48
C PHE A 266 -14.99 -25.57 4.04
N PRO A 267 -16.14 -26.22 3.74
CA PRO A 267 -16.48 -26.54 2.37
C PRO A 267 -16.96 -25.29 1.64
N ILE A 268 -16.35 -25.01 0.49
CA ILE A 268 -16.80 -23.94 -0.41
C ILE A 268 -17.51 -24.53 -1.62
N PRO A 269 -18.36 -23.74 -2.33
CA PRO A 269 -18.98 -24.18 -3.58
C PRO A 269 -17.95 -24.72 -4.58
N PRO A 270 -18.21 -25.86 -5.21
CA PRO A 270 -17.20 -26.57 -6.01
C PRO A 270 -16.70 -25.79 -7.22
N ASN A 271 -17.54 -24.93 -7.81
CA ASN A 271 -17.17 -24.10 -8.97
C ASN A 271 -16.73 -22.67 -8.60
N LEU A 272 -16.57 -22.38 -7.31
CA LEU A 272 -16.22 -21.05 -6.83
C LEU A 272 -14.80 -20.69 -7.27
N SER A 273 -14.67 -19.59 -8.03
CA SER A 273 -13.40 -19.13 -8.60
C SER A 273 -12.88 -17.84 -7.96
N TYR A 274 -13.76 -17.06 -7.34
CA TYR A 274 -13.44 -15.78 -6.71
C TYR A 274 -14.09 -15.67 -5.34
N VAL A 275 -13.30 -15.34 -4.33
CA VAL A 275 -13.77 -15.04 -2.96
C VAL A 275 -13.13 -13.75 -2.47
N ASN A 276 -13.97 -12.81 -2.04
CA ASN A 276 -13.55 -11.59 -1.40
C ASN A 276 -14.10 -11.50 0.04
N LEU A 277 -13.19 -11.47 1.00
CA LEU A 277 -13.44 -11.36 2.43
C LEU A 277 -12.78 -10.11 3.03
N SER A 278 -12.36 -9.17 2.18
CA SER A 278 -11.59 -8.01 2.63
C SER A 278 -12.39 -7.09 3.54
N ARG A 279 -11.70 -6.36 4.42
CA ARG A 279 -12.30 -5.36 5.35
C ARG A 279 -13.45 -5.91 6.18
N SER A 280 -13.36 -7.14 6.64
CA SER A 280 -14.47 -7.78 7.34
C SER A 280 -14.25 -7.88 8.85
N SER A 281 -13.24 -7.20 9.39
CA SER A 281 -12.88 -7.17 10.82
C SER A 281 -12.96 -8.55 11.46
N ILE A 282 -12.49 -9.56 10.73
CA ILE A 282 -12.55 -10.94 11.18
C ILE A 282 -11.75 -11.05 12.49
N ALA A 283 -12.47 -11.20 13.59
CA ALA A 283 -11.84 -11.39 14.89
C ALA A 283 -11.69 -12.88 15.16
N ASN A 284 -10.47 -13.29 15.41
CA ASN A 284 -10.21 -14.65 15.86
C ASN A 284 -9.41 -14.61 17.16
N HIS A 285 -10.00 -15.13 18.24
CA HIS A 285 -9.33 -15.24 19.54
C HIS A 285 -8.60 -16.57 19.72
N VAL A 286 -8.55 -17.40 18.68
CA VAL A 286 -7.96 -18.75 18.75
C VAL A 286 -7.14 -19.00 17.48
N TYR A 287 -5.89 -19.42 17.63
CA TYR A 287 -5.01 -19.89 16.56
C TYR A 287 -5.57 -21.18 15.94
N ILE A 288 -6.41 -21.05 14.93
CA ILE A 288 -7.03 -22.19 14.26
C ILE A 288 -6.51 -22.24 12.83
N SER A 289 -6.09 -23.43 12.39
CA SER A 289 -5.85 -23.66 10.97
C SER A 289 -7.18 -23.61 10.20
N LEU A 290 -7.21 -22.88 9.08
CA LEU A 290 -8.36 -22.83 8.19
C LEU A 290 -8.09 -23.70 6.96
N THR A 291 -8.91 -24.72 6.75
CA THR A 291 -8.86 -25.60 5.57
C THR A 291 -10.09 -25.35 4.71
N LEU A 292 -9.90 -24.79 3.51
CA LEU A 292 -10.97 -24.67 2.51
C LEU A 292 -11.02 -25.93 1.67
N THR A 293 -12.08 -26.73 1.85
CA THR A 293 -12.28 -27.96 1.07
C THR A 293 -13.03 -27.68 -0.23
N GLN A 294 -12.90 -28.54 -1.23
CA GLN A 294 -13.49 -28.37 -2.57
C GLN A 294 -13.03 -27.10 -3.31
N SER A 295 -11.83 -26.62 -3.00
CA SER A 295 -11.30 -25.33 -3.48
C SER A 295 -10.50 -25.44 -4.80
N ASP A 296 -10.67 -26.51 -5.57
CA ASP A 296 -9.86 -26.75 -6.78
C ASP A 296 -10.07 -25.71 -7.89
N HIS A 297 -11.22 -25.07 -7.95
CA HIS A 297 -11.53 -24.02 -8.92
C HIS A 297 -11.19 -22.61 -8.43
N LEU A 298 -10.87 -22.43 -7.14
CA LEU A 298 -10.60 -21.13 -6.58
C LEU A 298 -9.31 -20.53 -7.16
N SER A 299 -9.46 -19.41 -7.82
CA SER A 299 -8.36 -18.70 -8.51
C SER A 299 -8.02 -17.36 -7.89
N VAL A 300 -8.95 -16.72 -7.19
CA VAL A 300 -8.77 -15.42 -6.54
C VAL A 300 -9.28 -15.49 -5.11
N LEU A 301 -8.42 -15.11 -4.17
CA LEU A 301 -8.74 -15.05 -2.75
C LEU A 301 -8.22 -13.74 -2.17
N ASP A 302 -9.14 -12.91 -1.69
CA ASP A 302 -8.85 -11.63 -1.07
C ASP A 302 -9.25 -11.65 0.41
N PHE A 303 -8.25 -11.58 1.29
CA PHE A 303 -8.40 -11.44 2.74
C PHE A 303 -7.97 -10.07 3.25
N SER A 304 -7.62 -9.15 2.38
CA SER A 304 -6.98 -7.90 2.76
C SER A 304 -7.75 -7.09 3.81
N ARG A 305 -7.03 -6.27 4.58
CA ARG A 305 -7.60 -5.36 5.59
C ARG A 305 -8.39 -6.03 6.71
N ASN A 306 -7.95 -7.20 7.14
CA ASN A 306 -8.47 -7.92 8.30
C ASN A 306 -7.38 -7.96 9.40
N ASP A 307 -7.08 -6.82 9.97
CA ASP A 307 -5.99 -6.58 10.92
C ASP A 307 -6.05 -7.41 12.22
N LYS A 308 -7.24 -7.89 12.56
CA LYS A 308 -7.48 -8.74 13.75
C LYS A 308 -7.39 -10.24 13.46
N LEU A 309 -7.28 -10.62 12.20
CA LEU A 309 -7.11 -12.01 11.80
C LEU A 309 -5.62 -12.32 11.70
N ASP A 310 -5.10 -13.14 12.62
CA ASP A 310 -3.85 -13.85 12.35
C ASP A 310 -4.18 -14.92 11.31
N ILE A 311 -3.62 -14.80 10.10
CA ILE A 311 -3.71 -15.92 9.15
C ILE A 311 -3.04 -17.09 9.83
N PRO A 312 -3.80 -18.18 10.09
CA PRO A 312 -3.23 -19.32 10.77
C PRO A 312 -2.07 -19.87 9.95
N SER A 313 -1.09 -20.39 10.65
CA SER A 313 0.12 -21.02 10.09
C SER A 313 -0.17 -22.10 9.03
N TYR A 314 -1.43 -22.45 8.84
CA TYR A 314 -1.87 -23.48 7.90
C TYR A 314 -3.18 -23.08 7.22
N LEU A 315 -3.07 -22.34 6.12
CA LEU A 315 -4.17 -22.23 5.17
C LEU A 315 -4.01 -23.38 4.15
N GLU A 316 -4.80 -24.45 4.33
CA GLU A 316 -4.83 -25.56 3.39
C GLU A 316 -5.96 -25.36 2.39
N CYS A 317 -5.64 -24.94 1.16
CA CYS A 317 -6.62 -24.82 0.08
C CYS A 317 -5.94 -24.67 -1.29
N CYS A 318 -6.72 -24.62 -2.28
CA CYS A 318 -6.57 -23.75 -3.44
C CYS A 318 -5.37 -24.07 -4.34
N LYS A 319 -5.24 -25.32 -4.78
CA LYS A 319 -4.17 -25.77 -5.70
C LYS A 319 -4.05 -24.92 -6.97
N ASN A 320 -5.13 -24.27 -7.40
CA ASN A 320 -5.19 -23.49 -8.62
C ASN A 320 -5.27 -21.98 -8.37
N LEU A 321 -4.94 -21.52 -7.14
CA LEU A 321 -4.95 -20.10 -6.79
C LEU A 321 -3.96 -19.32 -7.66
N LYS A 322 -4.46 -18.25 -8.27
CA LYS A 322 -3.67 -17.34 -9.11
C LYS A 322 -3.39 -15.99 -8.44
N LEU A 323 -4.35 -15.49 -7.66
CA LEU A 323 -4.23 -14.24 -6.92
C LEU A 323 -4.55 -14.46 -5.45
N LEU A 324 -3.64 -14.02 -4.60
CA LEU A 324 -3.82 -13.94 -3.15
C LEU A 324 -3.54 -12.51 -2.70
N ASP A 325 -4.51 -11.90 -2.02
CA ASP A 325 -4.34 -10.61 -1.35
C ASP A 325 -4.48 -10.79 0.16
N ILE A 326 -3.41 -10.50 0.89
CA ILE A 326 -3.32 -10.55 2.34
C ILE A 326 -2.77 -9.23 2.90
N SER A 327 -2.96 -8.16 2.16
CA SER A 327 -2.49 -6.83 2.52
C SER A 327 -3.22 -6.28 3.75
N HIS A 328 -2.54 -5.43 4.52
CA HIS A 328 -3.04 -4.87 5.79
C HIS A 328 -3.48 -5.91 6.82
N MET A 329 -2.79 -7.03 6.88
CA MET A 329 -3.05 -8.10 7.85
C MET A 329 -1.87 -8.28 8.79
N LYS A 330 -2.13 -8.99 9.91
CA LYS A 330 -1.06 -9.54 10.73
C LYS A 330 -0.68 -10.92 10.20
N ILE A 331 0.58 -11.13 9.85
CA ILE A 331 1.04 -12.34 9.18
C ILE A 331 2.14 -13.00 10.03
N SER A 332 2.02 -14.31 10.25
CA SER A 332 3.08 -15.12 10.84
C SER A 332 4.03 -15.67 9.76
N GLN A 333 5.28 -15.96 10.12
CA GLN A 333 6.29 -16.49 9.20
C GLN A 333 5.88 -17.79 8.49
N ASN A 334 5.02 -18.59 9.11
CA ASN A 334 4.68 -19.94 8.64
C ASN A 334 3.54 -19.99 7.59
N VAL A 335 2.95 -18.85 7.23
CA VAL A 335 1.78 -18.79 6.31
C VAL A 335 2.06 -19.48 4.96
N PHE A 336 3.27 -19.43 4.47
CA PHE A 336 3.64 -20.00 3.17
C PHE A 336 4.40 -21.34 3.23
N ASN A 337 4.50 -21.95 4.39
CA ASN A 337 5.15 -23.26 4.53
C ASN A 337 4.36 -24.40 3.88
N ASN A 338 3.07 -24.17 3.56
CA ASN A 338 2.28 -25.13 2.80
C ASN A 338 2.48 -24.93 1.28
N THR A 339 3.32 -25.78 0.70
CA THR A 339 3.80 -25.69 -0.68
C THR A 339 2.71 -25.84 -1.74
N ASN A 340 1.59 -26.51 -1.43
CA ASN A 340 0.59 -26.87 -2.43
C ASN A 340 -0.27 -25.69 -2.89
N MET A 341 -0.51 -24.71 -2.01
CA MET A 341 -1.35 -23.54 -2.30
C MET A 341 -0.69 -22.55 -3.26
N VAL A 342 0.62 -22.40 -3.18
CA VAL A 342 1.34 -21.28 -3.81
C VAL A 342 2.01 -21.64 -5.15
N THR A 343 1.99 -22.91 -5.56
CA THR A 343 2.68 -23.38 -6.78
C THR A 343 2.13 -22.76 -8.08
N ASN A 344 0.86 -22.39 -8.11
CA ASN A 344 0.19 -21.79 -9.27
C ASN A 344 -0.02 -20.29 -9.14
N LEU A 345 0.41 -19.68 -8.02
CA LEU A 345 0.20 -18.27 -7.73
C LEU A 345 0.94 -17.39 -8.77
N GLN A 346 0.20 -16.43 -9.32
CA GLN A 346 0.71 -15.46 -10.30
C GLN A 346 0.80 -14.05 -9.71
N THR A 347 -0.09 -13.71 -8.80
CA THR A 347 -0.13 -12.39 -8.13
C THR A 347 -0.21 -12.59 -6.63
N LEU A 348 0.71 -11.98 -5.92
CA LEU A 348 0.75 -11.93 -4.46
C LEU A 348 0.79 -10.48 -4.01
N LEU A 349 -0.23 -10.06 -3.25
CA LEU A 349 -0.31 -8.73 -2.64
C LEU A 349 -0.14 -8.88 -1.13
N VAL A 350 0.92 -8.27 -0.61
CA VAL A 350 1.34 -8.34 0.81
C VAL A 350 1.81 -6.94 1.23
N HIS A 351 1.01 -5.92 0.96
CA HIS A 351 1.38 -4.56 1.31
C HIS A 351 0.82 -4.14 2.68
N ASP A 352 1.54 -3.25 3.37
CA ASP A 352 1.16 -2.70 4.67
C ASP A 352 0.83 -3.80 5.72
N VAL A 353 1.61 -4.89 5.74
CA VAL A 353 1.41 -5.96 6.71
C VAL A 353 2.16 -5.70 8.01
N THR A 354 1.60 -6.19 9.12
CA THR A 354 2.28 -6.23 10.41
C THR A 354 2.74 -7.67 10.67
N SER A 355 4.01 -7.85 10.97
CA SER A 355 4.55 -9.15 11.38
C SER A 355 5.26 -9.01 12.72
N ASP A 356 5.20 -10.05 13.55
CA ASP A 356 5.89 -10.06 14.86
C ASP A 356 7.41 -10.24 14.71
N GLU A 357 7.88 -10.63 13.51
CA GLU A 357 9.28 -10.85 13.17
C GLU A 357 9.56 -10.34 11.77
N ASP A 358 10.79 -9.94 11.47
CA ASP A 358 11.22 -9.47 10.15
C ASP A 358 11.24 -10.60 9.11
N MET A 359 10.06 -10.95 8.69
CA MET A 359 9.74 -12.06 7.79
C MET A 359 10.47 -11.98 6.44
N PHE A 360 10.79 -10.78 6.00
CA PHE A 360 11.45 -10.52 4.72
C PHE A 360 12.97 -10.41 4.84
N VAL A 361 13.49 -10.31 6.07
CA VAL A 361 14.90 -10.05 6.38
C VAL A 361 15.62 -11.28 6.90
N SER A 362 14.89 -12.20 7.58
CA SER A 362 15.50 -13.38 8.18
C SER A 362 16.12 -14.32 7.14
N PRO A 363 17.42 -14.67 7.26
CA PRO A 363 18.08 -15.59 6.32
C PRO A 363 17.66 -17.06 6.49
N SER A 364 16.99 -17.40 7.59
CA SER A 364 16.80 -18.79 8.01
C SER A 364 15.68 -19.54 7.30
N GLU A 365 14.67 -18.82 6.74
CA GLU A 365 13.61 -19.47 5.96
C GLU A 365 13.26 -18.65 4.71
N PRO A 366 13.35 -19.25 3.53
CA PRO A 366 12.97 -18.58 2.30
C PRO A 366 11.44 -18.52 2.20
N PHE A 367 10.85 -17.43 2.66
CA PHE A 367 9.44 -17.09 2.56
C PHE A 367 8.82 -17.37 1.16
N PHE A 368 9.64 -17.33 0.14
CA PHE A 368 9.21 -17.42 -1.25
C PHE A 368 9.73 -18.64 -2.02
N ASN A 369 10.15 -19.68 -1.32
CA ASN A 369 10.80 -20.84 -1.99
C ASN A 369 9.91 -21.61 -2.97
N VAL A 370 8.61 -21.32 -3.05
CA VAL A 370 7.63 -22.26 -3.61
C VAL A 370 6.70 -21.63 -4.64
N MET A 371 7.01 -20.42 -5.17
CA MET A 371 6.12 -19.70 -6.09
C MET A 371 6.69 -19.56 -7.51
N PRO A 372 6.89 -20.66 -8.26
CA PRO A 372 7.61 -20.63 -9.54
C PRO A 372 6.86 -19.93 -10.69
N LYS A 373 5.58 -19.58 -10.49
CA LYS A 373 4.74 -18.93 -11.50
C LYS A 373 4.43 -17.47 -11.18
N LEU A 374 5.01 -16.92 -10.11
CA LEU A 374 4.72 -15.57 -9.66
C LEU A 374 5.18 -14.53 -10.71
N LYS A 375 4.26 -13.66 -11.10
CA LYS A 375 4.45 -12.59 -12.07
C LYS A 375 4.39 -11.20 -11.42
N ARG A 376 3.55 -11.04 -10.42
CA ARG A 376 3.37 -9.79 -9.71
C ARG A 376 3.52 -10.00 -8.21
N LEU A 377 4.40 -9.20 -7.61
CA LEU A 377 4.65 -9.17 -6.17
C LEU A 377 4.53 -7.73 -5.67
N ASP A 378 3.66 -7.51 -4.70
CA ASP A 378 3.53 -6.22 -4.03
C ASP A 378 3.93 -6.36 -2.56
N LEU A 379 5.02 -5.71 -2.19
CA LEU A 379 5.58 -5.63 -0.84
C LEU A 379 5.59 -4.19 -0.32
N SER A 380 4.76 -3.32 -0.86
CA SER A 380 4.76 -1.92 -0.48
C SER A 380 4.32 -1.69 0.97
N GLY A 381 4.82 -0.64 1.61
CA GLY A 381 4.40 -0.23 2.95
C GLY A 381 4.80 -1.16 4.10
N ASN A 382 5.82 -2.00 3.93
CA ASN A 382 6.20 -3.02 4.92
C ASN A 382 7.40 -2.64 5.80
N ASN A 383 7.77 -1.37 5.84
CA ASN A 383 8.93 -0.88 6.60
C ASN A 383 10.27 -1.56 6.24
N LEU A 384 10.38 -2.17 5.05
CA LEU A 384 11.57 -2.90 4.63
C LEU A 384 12.77 -1.96 4.51
N GLN A 385 13.85 -2.27 5.19
CA GLN A 385 15.14 -1.58 5.08
C GLN A 385 16.10 -2.37 4.18
N LEU A 386 15.96 -3.66 4.18
CA LEU A 386 16.76 -4.58 3.38
C LEU A 386 15.88 -5.74 2.92
N ILE A 387 16.20 -6.28 1.74
CA ILE A 387 15.61 -7.53 1.25
C ILE A 387 16.75 -8.56 1.14
N ASN A 388 16.53 -9.74 1.70
CA ASN A 388 17.54 -10.81 1.65
C ASN A 388 17.83 -11.21 0.19
N LYS A 389 19.11 -11.23 -0.17
CA LYS A 389 19.59 -11.57 -1.52
C LYS A 389 19.04 -12.90 -2.05
N ASN A 390 18.95 -13.91 -1.20
CA ASN A 390 18.46 -15.23 -1.59
C ASN A 390 16.95 -15.29 -1.81
N THR A 391 16.20 -14.35 -1.27
CA THR A 391 14.73 -14.29 -1.36
C THR A 391 14.28 -14.01 -2.79
N LEU A 392 14.90 -13.07 -3.46
CA LEU A 392 14.49 -12.61 -4.78
C LEU A 392 14.99 -13.46 -5.95
N ARG A 393 16.14 -14.13 -5.79
CA ARG A 393 16.78 -14.94 -6.87
C ARG A 393 15.92 -16.07 -7.45
N LYS A 394 14.90 -16.51 -6.73
CA LYS A 394 14.04 -17.64 -7.14
C LYS A 394 12.91 -17.27 -8.07
N PHE A 395 12.64 -15.97 -8.22
CA PHE A 395 11.52 -15.47 -9.03
C PHE A 395 11.93 -15.17 -10.47
N ASN A 396 12.08 -16.21 -11.28
CA ASN A 396 12.48 -16.05 -12.69
C ASN A 396 11.36 -15.62 -13.64
N LYS A 397 10.13 -15.48 -13.15
CA LYS A 397 8.95 -15.09 -13.94
C LYS A 397 8.31 -13.77 -13.52
N LEU A 398 8.89 -13.07 -12.54
CA LEU A 398 8.36 -11.79 -12.11
C LEU A 398 8.45 -10.75 -13.24
N GLU A 399 7.34 -10.07 -13.45
CA GLU A 399 7.15 -9.00 -14.41
C GLU A 399 6.95 -7.65 -13.69
N ILE A 400 6.36 -7.66 -12.50
CA ILE A 400 6.02 -6.46 -11.74
C ILE A 400 6.39 -6.68 -10.27
N ILE A 401 7.19 -5.77 -9.72
CA ILE A 401 7.51 -5.70 -8.29
C ILE A 401 7.19 -4.31 -7.77
N SER A 402 6.41 -4.21 -6.70
CA SER A 402 6.25 -2.98 -5.94
C SER A 402 6.93 -3.10 -4.59
N LEU A 403 7.83 -2.18 -4.32
CA LEU A 403 8.54 -1.95 -3.06
C LEU A 403 8.26 -0.54 -2.51
N ALA A 404 7.21 0.09 -3.00
CA ALA A 404 6.84 1.45 -2.63
C ALA A 404 6.61 1.62 -1.13
N ARG A 405 6.78 2.83 -0.59
CA ARG A 405 6.50 3.16 0.82
C ARG A 405 7.22 2.24 1.81
N ASN A 406 8.47 1.90 1.51
CA ASN A 406 9.38 1.19 2.39
C ASN A 406 10.50 2.12 2.87
N ARG A 407 11.58 1.57 3.43
CA ARG A 407 12.74 2.32 3.93
C ARG A 407 14.03 1.87 3.26
N LEU A 408 13.91 1.41 2.01
CA LEU A 408 15.07 0.97 1.25
C LEU A 408 15.95 2.18 0.93
N ASP A 409 17.21 2.07 1.22
CA ASP A 409 18.23 3.07 0.93
C ASP A 409 18.99 2.76 -0.36
N ASP A 410 18.77 1.58 -0.94
CA ASP A 410 19.41 1.11 -2.17
C ASP A 410 18.47 0.26 -3.04
N VAL A 411 18.79 0.12 -4.32
CA VAL A 411 18.09 -0.77 -5.25
C VAL A 411 18.68 -2.17 -5.11
N PRO A 412 17.88 -3.20 -4.74
CA PRO A 412 18.40 -4.56 -4.61
C PRO A 412 18.93 -5.09 -5.94
N GLU A 413 20.24 -5.42 -6.01
CA GLU A 413 20.89 -5.88 -7.25
C GLU A 413 20.26 -7.14 -7.84
N GLU A 414 19.71 -8.00 -6.99
CA GLU A 414 19.04 -9.24 -7.41
C GLU A 414 17.82 -9.00 -8.28
N ILE A 415 17.14 -7.87 -8.09
CA ILE A 415 16.00 -7.45 -8.92
C ILE A 415 16.45 -7.18 -10.35
N LEU A 416 17.62 -6.58 -10.51
CA LEU A 416 18.20 -6.25 -11.81
C LEU A 416 18.70 -7.50 -12.58
N MET A 417 18.74 -8.67 -11.92
CA MET A 417 19.05 -9.94 -12.57
C MET A 417 17.81 -10.68 -13.08
N MET A 418 16.60 -10.14 -12.88
CA MET A 418 15.34 -10.78 -13.28
C MET A 418 14.97 -10.46 -14.72
N ALA A 419 15.39 -11.28 -15.67
CA ALA A 419 15.25 -11.07 -17.11
C ALA A 419 13.82 -10.76 -17.64
N ARG A 420 12.76 -10.96 -16.85
CA ARG A 420 11.37 -10.72 -17.25
C ARG A 420 10.74 -9.51 -16.58
N LEU A 421 11.45 -8.83 -15.71
CA LEU A 421 10.94 -7.69 -14.98
C LEU A 421 10.69 -6.53 -15.94
N LYS A 422 9.52 -5.93 -15.84
CA LYS A 422 9.09 -4.78 -16.65
C LYS A 422 8.84 -3.52 -15.80
N HIS A 423 8.37 -3.72 -14.58
CA HIS A 423 8.01 -2.63 -13.69
C HIS A 423 8.61 -2.85 -12.31
N LEU A 424 9.38 -1.87 -11.86
CA LEU A 424 9.91 -1.78 -10.50
C LEU A 424 9.43 -0.48 -9.86
N ASP A 425 8.64 -0.61 -8.80
CA ASP A 425 8.16 0.54 -8.05
C ASP A 425 8.95 0.68 -6.74
N MET A 426 9.76 1.73 -6.66
CA MET A 426 10.58 2.12 -5.51
C MET A 426 10.11 3.47 -4.93
N THR A 427 8.88 3.89 -5.24
CA THR A 427 8.35 5.19 -4.78
C THR A 427 8.32 5.28 -3.26
N SER A 428 8.53 6.50 -2.74
CA SER A 428 8.45 6.77 -1.29
C SER A 428 9.33 5.84 -0.45
N ASN A 429 10.59 5.71 -0.83
CA ASN A 429 11.65 5.04 -0.09
C ASN A 429 12.67 6.05 0.45
N SER A 430 13.81 5.58 0.92
CA SER A 430 14.88 6.40 1.49
C SER A 430 16.10 6.51 0.57
N LEU A 431 15.90 6.40 -0.76
CA LEU A 431 16.97 6.47 -1.74
C LEU A 431 17.53 7.90 -1.80
N LEU A 432 18.82 8.05 -1.50
CA LEU A 432 19.55 9.30 -1.65
C LEU A 432 20.29 9.41 -2.98
N VAL A 433 20.75 8.28 -3.50
CA VAL A 433 21.49 8.16 -4.75
C VAL A 433 21.41 6.72 -5.24
N ILE A 434 21.41 6.50 -6.55
CA ILE A 434 21.64 5.18 -7.15
C ILE A 434 23.10 5.11 -7.53
N SER A 435 23.81 4.08 -7.09
CA SER A 435 25.25 3.93 -7.32
C SER A 435 25.57 3.82 -8.83
N LYS A 436 26.77 4.23 -9.23
CA LYS A 436 27.19 4.15 -10.64
C LYS A 436 27.12 2.74 -11.20
N GLN A 437 27.43 1.74 -10.39
CA GLN A 437 27.34 0.32 -10.77
C GLN A 437 25.88 -0.05 -11.08
N GLN A 438 24.93 0.36 -10.25
CA GLN A 438 23.50 0.08 -10.45
C GLN A 438 22.93 0.84 -11.64
N GLN A 439 23.36 2.11 -11.87
CA GLN A 439 23.01 2.84 -13.08
C GLN A 439 23.40 2.05 -14.33
N THR A 440 24.65 1.57 -14.40
CA THR A 440 25.11 0.74 -15.52
C THR A 440 24.29 -0.54 -15.67
N MET A 441 23.98 -1.22 -14.55
CA MET A 441 23.14 -2.42 -14.58
C MET A 441 21.73 -2.14 -15.07
N LEU A 442 21.14 -0.99 -14.73
CA LEU A 442 19.82 -0.57 -15.19
C LEU A 442 19.81 -0.24 -16.70
N ASP A 443 20.84 0.46 -17.18
CA ASP A 443 20.99 0.76 -18.60
C ASP A 443 21.21 -0.52 -19.41
N ASP A 444 22.10 -1.42 -18.96
CA ASP A 444 22.33 -2.73 -19.57
C ASP A 444 21.07 -3.60 -19.56
N PHE A 445 20.24 -3.47 -18.50
CA PHE A 445 18.99 -4.19 -18.40
C PHE A 445 18.01 -3.78 -19.51
N VAL A 446 17.89 -2.48 -19.79
CA VAL A 446 17.04 -1.96 -20.87
C VAL A 446 17.54 -2.43 -22.23
N VAL A 447 18.86 -2.39 -22.45
CA VAL A 447 19.48 -2.86 -23.71
C VAL A 447 19.17 -4.34 -23.96
N ASN A 448 19.26 -5.18 -22.92
CA ASN A 448 19.12 -6.63 -23.05
C ASN A 448 17.66 -7.11 -23.07
N ASN A 449 16.75 -6.44 -22.36
CA ASN A 449 15.39 -6.91 -22.11
C ASN A 449 14.30 -6.01 -22.73
N GLY A 450 14.64 -4.86 -23.27
CA GLY A 450 13.70 -3.88 -23.84
C GLY A 450 13.18 -2.90 -22.78
N SER A 451 11.93 -2.44 -22.93
CA SER A 451 11.37 -1.40 -22.05
C SER A 451 11.27 -1.83 -20.61
N PHE A 452 11.80 -1.00 -19.71
CA PHE A 452 11.75 -1.18 -18.27
C PHE A 452 11.30 0.13 -17.61
N TYR A 453 10.34 0.02 -16.70
CA TYR A 453 9.76 1.14 -15.98
C TYR A 453 10.24 1.14 -14.52
N LEU A 454 10.91 2.21 -14.14
CA LEU A 454 11.37 2.43 -12.76
C LEU A 454 10.67 3.65 -12.17
N TYR A 455 9.93 3.45 -11.08
CA TYR A 455 9.20 4.51 -10.38
C TYR A 455 9.97 4.92 -9.13
N LEU A 456 10.30 6.20 -9.01
CA LEU A 456 11.16 6.75 -7.95
C LEU A 456 10.55 7.92 -7.19
N THR A 457 9.34 8.37 -7.55
CA THR A 457 8.66 9.50 -6.89
C THR A 457 8.60 9.33 -5.38
N GLY A 458 8.74 10.41 -4.63
CA GLY A 458 8.67 10.40 -3.16
C GLY A 458 9.97 10.00 -2.46
N ASN A 459 11.04 9.68 -3.21
CA ASN A 459 12.39 9.64 -2.67
C ASN A 459 12.97 11.05 -2.65
N ILE A 460 13.81 11.35 -1.68
CA ILE A 460 14.46 12.64 -1.56
C ILE A 460 15.94 12.43 -1.85
N PHE A 461 16.32 12.72 -3.10
CA PHE A 461 17.68 12.52 -3.55
C PHE A 461 18.64 13.57 -2.99
N SER A 462 19.94 13.28 -3.04
CA SER A 462 20.96 14.25 -2.71
C SER A 462 21.38 15.03 -3.97
N CYS A 463 21.23 16.36 -3.95
CA CYS A 463 21.70 17.26 -4.98
C CYS A 463 23.01 17.93 -4.51
N SER A 464 24.11 17.25 -4.72
CA SER A 464 25.45 17.67 -4.31
C SER A 464 26.47 17.50 -5.43
N CYS A 465 27.66 18.02 -5.23
CA CYS A 465 28.77 17.84 -6.17
C CYS A 465 29.08 16.35 -6.44
N GLY A 466 28.99 15.51 -5.43
CA GLY A 466 29.24 14.08 -5.53
C GLY A 466 28.18 13.29 -6.28
N THR A 467 26.96 13.84 -6.37
CA THR A 467 25.81 13.17 -6.98
C THR A 467 25.45 13.72 -8.38
N LEU A 468 26.19 14.71 -8.87
CA LEU A 468 25.91 15.36 -10.16
C LEU A 468 25.81 14.35 -11.32
N HIS A 469 26.67 13.32 -11.32
CA HIS A 469 26.64 12.26 -12.33
C HIS A 469 25.33 11.42 -12.27
N PHE A 470 24.84 11.15 -11.07
CA PHE A 470 23.57 10.47 -10.87
C PHE A 470 22.39 11.33 -11.35
N ILE A 471 22.40 12.63 -11.04
CA ILE A 471 21.35 13.55 -11.50
C ILE A 471 21.36 13.66 -13.03
N GLN A 472 22.54 13.67 -13.67
CA GLN A 472 22.67 13.60 -15.12
C GLN A 472 22.05 12.31 -15.67
N TRP A 473 22.37 11.17 -15.05
CA TRP A 473 21.82 9.88 -15.45
C TRP A 473 20.29 9.86 -15.37
N LEU A 474 19.68 10.40 -14.32
CA LEU A 474 18.21 10.47 -14.19
C LEU A 474 17.52 11.16 -15.35
N LEU A 475 18.18 12.13 -16.00
CA LEU A 475 17.62 12.95 -17.09
C LEU A 475 17.98 12.44 -18.48
N GLU A 476 19.00 11.60 -18.60
CA GLU A 476 19.57 11.15 -19.88
C GLU A 476 19.44 9.63 -20.13
N THR A 477 19.04 8.83 -19.12
CA THR A 477 18.93 7.36 -19.23
C THR A 477 17.80 6.92 -20.17
N ASP A 478 17.98 5.76 -20.81
CA ASP A 478 16.95 5.07 -21.60
C ASP A 478 15.95 4.30 -20.72
N VAL A 479 16.18 4.20 -19.42
CA VAL A 479 15.22 3.65 -18.44
C VAL A 479 13.99 4.55 -18.40
N THR A 480 12.80 3.99 -18.55
CA THR A 480 11.56 4.77 -18.46
C THR A 480 11.29 5.14 -17.01
N LEU A 481 11.57 6.39 -16.65
CA LEU A 481 11.35 6.94 -15.33
C LEU A 481 10.00 7.67 -15.23
N ASP A 482 9.35 7.61 -14.04
CA ASP A 482 8.23 8.48 -13.75
C ASP A 482 8.69 9.96 -13.67
N HIS A 483 7.77 10.89 -13.88
CA HIS A 483 8.07 12.33 -13.92
C HIS A 483 9.26 12.73 -14.83
N HIS A 484 9.61 11.91 -15.83
CA HIS A 484 10.74 12.15 -16.74
C HIS A 484 12.08 12.38 -16.01
N GLY A 485 12.30 11.70 -14.87
CA GLY A 485 13.54 11.83 -14.10
C GLY A 485 13.63 13.09 -13.24
N ASN A 486 12.56 13.88 -13.13
CA ASN A 486 12.53 15.08 -12.28
C ASN A 486 11.94 14.78 -10.90
N TYR A 487 12.79 14.81 -9.89
CA TYR A 487 12.44 14.45 -8.51
C TYR A 487 12.89 15.50 -7.51
N SER A 488 12.31 15.49 -6.32
CA SER A 488 12.74 16.33 -5.21
C SER A 488 14.12 15.94 -4.73
N CYS A 489 14.96 16.92 -4.43
CA CYS A 489 16.28 16.67 -3.86
C CYS A 489 16.66 17.71 -2.80
N ILE A 490 17.58 17.33 -1.92
CA ILE A 490 18.16 18.20 -0.88
C ILE A 490 19.50 18.71 -1.36
N LEU A 491 19.66 20.03 -1.37
CA LEU A 491 20.92 20.72 -1.63
C LEU A 491 21.86 20.61 -0.42
N GLY A 492 23.14 20.94 -0.61
CA GLY A 492 24.15 20.91 0.46
C GLY A 492 23.86 21.84 1.65
N ASP A 493 23.02 22.86 1.46
CA ASP A 493 22.55 23.77 2.51
C ASP A 493 21.28 23.28 3.24
N GLY A 494 20.76 22.09 2.88
CA GLY A 494 19.53 21.52 3.44
C GLY A 494 18.25 22.04 2.83
N THR A 495 18.28 22.92 1.84
CA THR A 495 17.10 23.41 1.14
C THR A 495 16.60 22.36 0.11
N LEU A 496 15.27 22.30 -0.08
CA LEU A 496 14.65 21.44 -1.07
C LEU A 496 14.68 22.11 -2.45
N SER A 497 15.05 21.33 -3.46
CA SER A 497 15.03 21.70 -4.86
C SER A 497 14.52 20.51 -5.69
N ASP A 498 14.63 20.58 -6.98
CA ASP A 498 14.37 19.46 -7.90
C ASP A 498 15.59 19.15 -8.76
N THR A 499 15.68 17.91 -9.22
CA THR A 499 16.84 17.40 -9.99
C THR A 499 17.03 18.13 -11.31
N ALA A 500 15.95 18.53 -11.98
CA ALA A 500 16.03 19.25 -13.25
C ALA A 500 16.58 20.68 -13.07
N THR A 501 16.10 21.41 -12.07
CA THR A 501 16.59 22.75 -11.71
C THR A 501 18.05 22.70 -11.29
N PHE A 502 18.41 21.70 -10.47
CA PHE A 502 19.81 21.51 -10.07
C PHE A 502 20.70 21.22 -11.28
N TYR A 503 20.27 20.34 -12.19
CA TYR A 503 21.02 20.02 -13.41
C TYR A 503 21.10 21.20 -14.38
N ALA A 504 20.07 22.02 -14.49
CA ALA A 504 20.11 23.25 -15.30
C ALA A 504 21.22 24.20 -14.84
N SER A 505 21.51 24.22 -13.52
CA SER A 505 22.60 25.01 -12.95
C SER A 505 23.96 24.27 -12.93
N ARG A 506 24.09 23.11 -13.60
CA ARG A 506 25.27 22.22 -13.50
C ARG A 506 26.61 22.90 -13.79
N THR A 507 26.65 23.83 -14.76
CA THR A 507 27.87 24.54 -15.11
C THR A 507 28.34 25.45 -13.98
N PHE A 508 27.41 26.09 -13.28
CA PHE A 508 27.70 26.90 -12.10
C PHE A 508 28.12 26.01 -10.93
N GLN A 509 27.37 24.95 -10.66
CA GLN A 509 27.67 23.99 -9.60
C GLN A 509 29.03 23.32 -9.82
N TRP A 510 29.31 22.87 -11.04
CA TRP A 510 30.61 22.30 -11.38
C TRP A 510 31.75 23.30 -11.14
N ARG A 511 31.58 24.56 -11.58
CA ARG A 511 32.59 25.61 -11.34
C ARG A 511 32.81 25.86 -9.86
N THR A 512 31.74 25.84 -9.05
CA THR A 512 31.85 26.04 -7.61
C THR A 512 32.57 24.86 -6.96
N CYS A 513 32.19 23.62 -7.29
CA CYS A 513 32.76 22.40 -6.72
C CYS A 513 34.23 22.20 -7.10
N VAL A 514 34.51 22.31 -8.42
CA VAL A 514 35.88 22.11 -8.97
C VAL A 514 36.74 23.37 -8.73
N GLY A 515 36.13 24.55 -8.77
CA GLY A 515 36.82 25.80 -8.56
C GLY A 515 37.42 25.92 -7.16
N GLN A 516 36.71 25.53 -6.12
CA GLN A 516 37.25 25.53 -4.73
C GLN A 516 38.40 24.52 -4.59
N PHE A 517 38.23 23.31 -5.20
CA PHE A 517 39.31 22.31 -5.20
C PHE A 517 40.57 22.82 -5.93
N TRP A 518 40.40 23.39 -7.14
CA TRP A 518 41.52 23.91 -7.93
C TRP A 518 42.10 25.15 -7.28
N LEU A 519 41.30 26.02 -6.64
CA LEU A 519 41.79 27.18 -5.89
C LEU A 519 42.65 26.69 -4.71
N ALA A 520 42.17 25.75 -3.91
CA ALA A 520 42.92 25.18 -2.83
C ALA A 520 44.22 24.49 -3.33
N ALA A 521 44.12 23.69 -4.39
CA ALA A 521 45.27 23.06 -5.02
C ALA A 521 46.28 24.09 -5.57
N ALA A 522 45.78 25.16 -6.18
CA ALA A 522 46.65 26.26 -6.69
C ALA A 522 47.33 27.01 -5.54
N ILE A 523 46.61 27.29 -4.45
CA ILE A 523 47.19 27.93 -3.26
C ILE A 523 48.29 27.04 -2.63
N VAL A 524 47.97 25.74 -2.45
CA VAL A 524 48.93 24.79 -1.91
C VAL A 524 50.12 24.61 -2.86
N GLY A 525 49.87 24.51 -4.16
CA GLY A 525 50.94 24.42 -5.17
C GLY A 525 51.83 25.63 -5.21
N ASN A 526 51.26 26.87 -5.13
CA ASN A 526 52.05 28.10 -5.04
C ASN A 526 52.82 28.19 -3.73
N LEU A 527 52.21 27.77 -2.59
CA LEU A 527 52.93 27.71 -1.32
C LEU A 527 54.11 26.76 -1.36
N ILE A 528 53.91 25.56 -1.96
CA ILE A 528 54.98 24.57 -2.15
C ILE A 528 56.05 25.12 -3.08
N ALA A 529 55.67 25.78 -4.19
CA ALA A 529 56.64 26.42 -5.09
C ALA A 529 57.41 27.53 -4.37
N MET A 530 56.79 28.41 -3.61
CA MET A 530 57.46 29.45 -2.81
C MET A 530 58.36 28.85 -1.76
N LEU A 531 57.90 27.81 -1.04
CA LEU A 531 58.74 27.13 -0.05
C LEU A 531 59.94 26.41 -0.68
N SER A 532 59.73 25.82 -1.89
CA SER A 532 60.84 25.16 -2.63
C SER A 532 61.88 26.19 -3.14
N LEU A 533 61.43 27.36 -3.64
CA LEU A 533 62.31 28.46 -4.03
C LEU A 533 63.05 29.02 -2.80
N PHE A 534 62.36 29.19 -1.67
CA PHE A 534 62.98 29.64 -0.42
C PHE A 534 63.94 28.60 0.13
N ALA A 535 63.58 27.32 0.10
CA ALA A 535 64.46 26.23 0.49
C ALA A 535 65.69 26.14 -0.44
N ALA A 536 65.52 26.33 -1.75
CA ALA A 536 66.62 26.39 -2.70
C ALA A 536 67.56 27.58 -2.43
N PHE A 537 66.94 28.73 -2.08
CA PHE A 537 67.73 29.90 -1.69
C PHE A 537 68.53 29.68 -0.38
N LEU A 538 67.84 29.08 0.63
CA LEU A 538 68.51 28.73 1.89
C LEU A 538 69.58 27.62 1.68
N PHE A 539 69.26 26.62 0.84
CA PHE A 539 70.18 25.54 0.48
C PHE A 539 71.45 26.12 -0.18
N LYS A 540 71.27 27.01 -1.14
CA LYS A 540 72.39 27.70 -1.81
C LYS A 540 73.23 28.55 -0.82
N LYS A 541 72.62 29.12 0.23
CA LYS A 541 73.27 29.96 1.22
C LYS A 541 73.95 29.19 2.39
N TYR A 542 73.37 28.03 2.75
CA TYR A 542 73.75 27.27 3.96
C TYR A 542 74.10 25.81 3.73
N PHE A 543 74.30 25.40 2.47
CA PHE A 543 74.57 24.03 2.05
C PHE A 543 75.61 23.28 2.92
N PRO A 544 76.71 23.82 3.37
CA PRO A 544 77.67 23.06 4.15
C PRO A 544 77.26 22.74 5.61
N LYS A 545 76.18 23.34 6.11
CA LYS A 545 75.68 23.11 7.48
C LYS A 545 74.42 22.26 7.55
N ILE A 546 73.81 21.97 6.44
CA ILE A 546 72.46 21.36 6.36
C ILE A 546 72.49 19.84 6.09
N GLU A 547 73.60 19.36 5.53
CA GLU A 547 73.76 17.95 5.14
C GLU A 547 73.50 16.96 6.31
N HIS A 548 73.79 17.40 7.53
CA HIS A 548 73.57 16.59 8.72
C HIS A 548 72.15 16.68 9.29
N HIS A 549 71.39 17.77 8.98
CA HIS A 549 70.04 18.01 9.51
C HIS A 549 68.94 17.52 8.59
N VAL A 550 69.15 17.54 7.26
CA VAL A 550 68.17 17.13 6.27
C VAL A 550 67.93 15.60 6.29
N LEU A 551 68.99 14.81 6.54
CA LEU A 551 68.87 13.36 6.73
C LEU A 551 68.04 12.97 7.97
N HIS A 552 67.98 13.86 8.98
CA HIS A 552 67.17 13.66 10.17
C HIS A 552 65.70 14.07 9.97
N MET A 553 65.42 14.98 9.02
CA MET A 553 64.06 15.42 8.70
C MET A 553 63.34 14.53 7.65
N LEU A 554 64.08 13.79 6.83
CA LEU A 554 63.51 12.80 5.90
C LEU A 554 63.33 11.43 6.56
N GLY A 555 63.63 11.31 7.85
CA GLY A 555 63.30 10.12 8.65
C GLY A 555 61.80 9.96 8.72
N TYR A 556 61.34 8.89 8.07
CA TYR A 556 60.06 8.29 8.03
C TYR A 556 59.27 8.46 9.35
N ASN A 557 58.43 9.49 9.43
CA ASN A 557 57.47 9.59 10.51
C ASN A 557 56.20 8.89 10.08
N PRO A 558 55.79 7.77 10.73
CA PRO A 558 54.50 7.16 10.44
C PRO A 558 53.43 8.21 10.64
N ARG A 559 52.51 8.32 9.68
CA ARG A 559 51.36 9.20 9.76
C ARG A 559 50.71 9.02 11.13
N ARG A 560 50.76 10.08 11.95
CA ARG A 560 50.15 10.08 13.29
C ARG A 560 48.67 9.73 13.12
N ARG A 561 48.23 8.64 13.70
CA ARG A 561 46.83 8.32 13.77
C ARG A 561 46.14 9.45 14.53
N PRO A 562 44.94 9.92 14.07
CA PRO A 562 44.24 10.95 14.81
C PRO A 562 43.98 10.45 16.23
N GLN A 563 44.35 11.29 17.19
CA GLN A 563 44.16 11.03 18.61
C GLN A 563 42.94 11.80 19.11
N ARG A 564 42.41 11.43 20.27
CA ARG A 564 41.23 12.06 20.88
C ARG A 564 41.40 13.58 21.00
N GLU A 565 42.61 14.07 21.27
CA GLU A 565 42.94 15.47 21.40
C GLU A 565 42.80 16.27 20.09
N ASP A 566 42.74 15.58 18.95
CA ASP A 566 42.56 16.19 17.63
C ASP A 566 41.08 16.57 17.36
N PHE A 567 40.15 16.21 18.26
CA PHE A 567 38.70 16.42 18.12
C PHE A 567 38.20 17.40 19.20
N ASP A 568 37.18 18.20 18.77
CA ASP A 568 36.57 19.19 19.68
C ASP A 568 35.64 18.53 20.70
N TYR A 569 35.02 17.41 20.31
CA TYR A 569 34.10 16.65 21.15
C TYR A 569 34.55 15.22 21.30
N ASP A 570 34.33 14.66 22.48
CA ASP A 570 34.63 13.27 22.75
C ASP A 570 33.57 12.32 22.17
N ALA A 571 32.32 12.78 22.10
CA ALA A 571 31.25 12.02 21.42
C ALA A 571 30.14 12.93 20.84
N TYR A 572 29.67 12.58 19.63
CA TYR A 572 28.43 13.04 19.06
C TYR A 572 27.32 12.06 19.42
N ILE A 573 26.23 12.53 20.01
CA ILE A 573 25.09 11.69 20.43
C ILE A 573 23.97 11.83 19.40
N CYS A 574 23.71 10.77 18.65
CA CYS A 574 22.65 10.69 17.68
C CYS A 574 21.42 10.01 18.30
N TYR A 575 20.30 10.70 18.32
CA TYR A 575 19.04 10.23 18.88
C TYR A 575 17.86 10.87 18.14
N GLU A 576 16.67 10.31 18.31
CA GLU A 576 15.45 10.90 17.77
C GLU A 576 14.97 12.08 18.64
N SER A 577 14.60 13.19 17.98
CA SER A 577 14.21 14.43 18.67
C SER A 577 13.01 14.28 19.61
N ALA A 578 12.10 13.35 19.34
CA ALA A 578 10.98 13.07 20.24
C ALA A 578 11.43 12.41 21.57
N GLU A 579 12.61 11.80 21.60
CA GLU A 579 13.17 11.12 22.76
C GLU A 579 14.31 11.89 23.44
N TYR A 580 14.39 13.20 23.20
CA TYR A 580 15.46 14.09 23.68
C TYR A 580 15.68 14.04 25.21
N TYR A 581 14.65 13.64 25.96
CA TYR A 581 14.72 13.69 27.43
C TYR A 581 15.86 12.83 27.99
N TRP A 582 16.00 11.61 27.55
CA TRP A 582 17.03 10.72 28.08
C TRP A 582 18.45 11.14 27.70
N PRO A 583 18.78 11.48 26.43
CA PRO A 583 20.11 11.95 26.08
C PRO A 583 20.45 13.29 26.77
N CYS A 584 19.52 14.25 26.80
CA CYS A 584 19.79 15.59 27.31
C CYS A 584 19.73 15.68 28.86
N HIS A 585 18.93 14.86 29.51
CA HIS A 585 18.74 14.95 30.96
C HIS A 585 19.35 13.80 31.76
N CYS A 586 19.45 12.60 31.20
CA CYS A 586 20.08 11.47 31.88
C CYS A 586 21.55 11.32 31.44
N LEU A 587 21.79 11.03 30.15
CA LEU A 587 23.14 10.78 29.65
C LEU A 587 24.07 11.99 29.83
N PHE A 588 23.62 13.19 29.50
CA PHE A 588 24.40 14.42 29.61
C PHE A 588 24.74 14.81 31.07
N LYS A 589 23.97 14.35 32.07
CA LYS A 589 24.24 14.55 33.48
C LYS A 589 25.07 13.45 34.11
N GLU A 590 24.87 12.21 33.72
CA GLU A 590 25.55 11.08 34.39
C GLU A 590 26.98 10.86 33.87
N LEU A 591 27.24 11.03 32.58
CA LEU A 591 28.60 10.84 32.04
C LEU A 591 29.65 11.82 32.66
N PRO A 592 29.38 13.11 32.84
CA PRO A 592 30.33 14.01 33.51
C PRO A 592 30.57 13.68 34.98
N LYS A 593 29.68 12.97 35.66
CA LYS A 593 29.92 12.51 37.05
C LYS A 593 30.99 11.42 37.10
N VAL A 594 31.04 10.56 36.03
CA VAL A 594 32.01 9.47 35.92
C VAL A 594 33.37 10.00 35.44
N SER A 595 33.36 10.92 34.47
CA SER A 595 34.58 11.57 33.95
C SER A 595 34.38 13.07 33.82
N PRO A 596 34.83 13.85 34.79
CA PRO A 596 34.78 15.30 34.71
C PRO A 596 35.60 15.80 33.51
N GLY A 597 34.94 16.59 32.64
CA GLY A 597 35.59 17.17 31.45
C GLY A 597 35.32 16.43 30.14
N ILE A 598 34.46 15.41 30.11
CA ILE A 598 33.99 14.80 28.88
C ILE A 598 33.16 15.81 28.06
N ARG A 599 33.49 15.97 26.79
CA ARG A 599 32.87 16.93 25.85
C ARG A 599 31.92 16.21 24.94
N LEU A 600 30.61 16.34 25.18
CA LEU A 600 29.56 15.71 24.41
C LEU A 600 28.88 16.72 23.49
N TYR A 601 28.59 16.33 22.26
CA TYR A 601 27.74 17.09 21.35
C TYR A 601 26.35 16.44 21.25
N LEU A 602 25.35 17.21 21.63
CA LEU A 602 23.93 16.84 21.52
C LEU A 602 23.23 17.86 20.60
N PRO A 603 22.57 17.46 19.53
CA PRO A 603 21.95 18.38 18.58
C PRO A 603 21.01 19.39 19.24
N ASP A 604 20.10 18.93 20.11
CA ASP A 604 19.13 19.82 20.76
C ASP A 604 19.73 20.86 21.73
N LEU A 605 20.99 20.67 22.15
CA LEU A 605 21.68 21.59 23.06
C LEU A 605 22.74 22.46 22.37
N HIS A 606 23.32 22.00 21.26
CA HIS A 606 24.51 22.59 20.67
C HIS A 606 24.32 23.10 19.24
N ASP A 607 23.24 22.72 18.54
CA ASP A 607 23.00 23.18 17.18
C ASP A 607 22.70 24.68 17.16
N PRO A 608 23.41 25.46 16.32
CA PRO A 608 23.18 26.88 16.20
C PRO A 608 21.83 27.17 15.52
N VAL A 609 21.07 28.10 16.09
CA VAL A 609 19.75 28.49 15.54
C VAL A 609 19.92 29.19 14.19
N GLY A 610 19.16 28.76 13.19
CA GLY A 610 19.14 29.37 11.86
C GLY A 610 20.13 28.78 10.84
N CYS A 611 20.90 27.76 11.21
CA CYS A 611 21.79 27.05 10.30
C CYS A 611 21.13 25.83 9.68
N SER A 612 21.68 25.38 8.55
CA SER A 612 21.24 24.14 7.88
C SER A 612 21.53 22.93 8.76
N ARG A 613 20.48 22.20 9.12
CA ARG A 613 20.60 21.00 9.97
C ARG A 613 21.56 19.96 9.38
N ALA A 614 21.58 19.80 8.06
CA ALA A 614 22.46 18.83 7.39
C ALA A 614 23.94 19.20 7.52
N GLU A 615 24.30 20.48 7.30
CA GLU A 615 25.68 20.95 7.41
C GLU A 615 26.17 20.88 8.87
N VAL A 616 25.35 21.32 9.82
CA VAL A 616 25.70 21.28 11.24
C VAL A 616 25.92 19.83 11.69
N THR A 617 25.08 18.91 11.27
CA THR A 617 25.23 17.49 11.59
C THR A 617 26.53 16.92 11.02
N ILE A 618 26.86 17.19 9.76
CA ILE A 618 28.10 16.71 9.13
C ILE A 618 29.33 17.33 9.80
N ASP A 619 29.31 18.63 10.10
CA ASP A 619 30.38 19.30 10.80
C ASP A 619 30.60 18.70 12.20
N ALA A 620 29.54 18.58 12.99
CA ALA A 620 29.61 18.01 14.34
C ALA A 620 30.11 16.57 14.35
N LEU A 621 29.68 15.73 13.39
CA LEU A 621 30.19 14.37 13.21
C LEU A 621 31.70 14.33 12.90
N SER A 622 32.17 15.26 12.06
CA SER A 622 33.61 15.35 11.68
C SER A 622 34.50 15.80 12.84
N ARG A 623 33.97 16.61 13.74
CA ARG A 623 34.67 17.18 14.91
C ARG A 623 34.55 16.34 16.17
N SER A 624 33.89 15.20 16.11
CA SER A 624 33.70 14.31 17.26
C SER A 624 34.54 13.05 17.19
N TRP A 625 35.19 12.68 18.31
CA TRP A 625 36.04 11.50 18.44
C TRP A 625 35.24 10.19 18.23
N LYS A 626 34.12 10.04 18.92
CA LYS A 626 33.20 8.90 18.82
C LYS A 626 31.82 9.37 18.36
N ILE A 627 31.06 8.46 17.80
CA ILE A 627 29.65 8.67 17.42
C ILE A 627 28.82 7.63 18.15
N VAL A 628 27.94 8.10 19.01
CA VAL A 628 27.06 7.25 19.81
C VAL A 628 25.65 7.34 19.22
N ILE A 629 25.12 6.24 18.72
CA ILE A 629 23.79 6.17 18.15
C ILE A 629 22.86 5.47 19.13
N VAL A 630 21.87 6.20 19.61
CA VAL A 630 20.84 5.69 20.53
C VAL A 630 19.69 5.14 19.70
N LEU A 631 19.60 3.83 19.61
CA LEU A 631 18.61 3.12 18.82
C LEU A 631 17.38 2.81 19.67
N THR A 632 16.23 3.29 19.20
CA THR A 632 14.89 2.98 19.75
C THR A 632 13.97 2.52 18.63
N GLU A 633 12.78 2.01 18.94
CA GLU A 633 11.82 1.65 17.89
C GLU A 633 11.34 2.86 17.09
N ASN A 634 11.26 4.04 17.72
CA ASN A 634 10.90 5.30 17.07
C ASN A 634 12.03 5.82 16.20
N PHE A 635 13.28 5.69 16.65
CA PHE A 635 14.47 6.02 15.87
C PHE A 635 14.48 5.35 14.49
N LEU A 636 14.05 4.10 14.39
CA LEU A 636 14.00 3.38 13.12
C LEU A 636 12.90 3.86 12.15
N ARG A 637 12.03 4.78 12.57
CA ARG A 637 10.92 5.34 11.78
C ARG A 637 11.18 6.74 11.25
N ASP A 638 12.22 7.43 11.72
CA ASP A 638 12.52 8.81 11.36
C ASP A 638 13.45 8.88 10.12
N GLU A 639 12.98 9.52 9.05
CA GLU A 639 13.72 9.67 7.78
C GLU A 639 14.98 10.53 7.92
N TRP A 640 14.98 11.55 8.80
CA TRP A 640 16.14 12.41 9.03
C TRP A 640 17.29 11.65 9.67
N ILE A 641 16.99 10.71 10.50
CA ILE A 641 17.96 9.86 11.19
C ILE A 641 18.67 8.93 10.20
N HIS A 642 17.96 8.45 9.16
CA HIS A 642 18.60 7.72 8.06
C HIS A 642 19.68 8.56 7.36
N PHE A 643 19.45 9.87 7.16
CA PHE A 643 20.46 10.78 6.63
C PHE A 643 21.68 10.86 7.54
N THR A 644 21.49 11.01 8.85
CA THR A 644 22.58 11.10 9.84
C THR A 644 23.39 9.81 9.89
N VAL A 645 22.73 8.66 9.88
CA VAL A 645 23.35 7.33 9.85
C VAL A 645 24.18 7.13 8.58
N LEU A 646 23.62 7.44 7.41
CA LEU A 646 24.32 7.33 6.13
C LEU A 646 25.52 8.30 6.05
N SER A 647 25.39 9.50 6.58
CA SER A 647 26.47 10.49 6.67
C SER A 647 27.60 9.98 7.56
N THR A 648 27.27 9.32 8.68
CA THR A 648 28.23 8.66 9.58
C THR A 648 29.00 7.58 8.86
N VAL A 649 28.30 6.64 8.21
CA VAL A 649 28.91 5.53 7.45
C VAL A 649 29.80 6.06 6.32
N ARG A 650 29.38 7.12 5.63
CA ARG A 650 30.14 7.72 4.52
C ARG A 650 31.39 8.44 5.00
N LEU A 651 31.33 9.21 6.09
CA LEU A 651 32.50 9.83 6.70
C LEU A 651 33.56 8.81 7.11
N MET A 652 33.13 7.63 7.51
CA MET A 652 34.03 6.53 7.91
C MET A 652 34.62 5.79 6.72
N SER A 653 33.85 5.58 5.65
CA SER A 653 34.33 4.88 4.44
C SER A 653 35.40 5.68 3.67
N VAL A 654 35.37 7.02 3.75
CA VAL A 654 36.34 7.90 3.08
C VAL A 654 37.72 7.90 3.75
N ASN A 655 37.79 7.64 5.06
CA ASN A 655 39.03 7.80 5.83
C ASN A 655 39.79 6.50 6.09
N ASN A 656 39.35 5.33 5.60
CA ASN A 656 39.97 4.01 5.79
C ASN A 656 40.46 3.75 7.25
N ALA A 657 39.96 4.46 8.21
CA ALA A 657 40.36 4.38 9.59
C ALA A 657 39.14 4.27 10.47
N ILE A 658 38.96 3.11 11.05
CA ILE A 658 38.41 2.95 12.39
C ILE A 658 36.94 2.52 12.41
N THR A 659 36.74 1.22 12.36
CA THR A 659 35.53 0.52 12.82
C THR A 659 35.15 0.85 14.28
N ASP A 660 36.08 1.41 15.05
CA ASP A 660 35.96 1.63 16.50
C ASP A 660 35.37 2.99 16.90
N ARG A 661 34.95 3.84 15.94
CA ARG A 661 34.45 5.17 16.26
C ARG A 661 32.92 5.23 16.48
N VAL A 662 32.18 4.20 16.14
CA VAL A 662 30.72 4.16 16.33
C VAL A 662 30.36 3.23 17.47
N LEU A 663 29.52 3.73 18.36
CA LEU A 663 28.92 2.98 19.46
C LEU A 663 27.40 2.94 19.24
N LEU A 664 26.80 1.77 19.34
CA LEU A 664 25.36 1.58 19.28
C LEU A 664 24.81 1.31 20.68
N LEU A 665 23.81 2.09 21.07
CA LEU A 665 23.07 1.89 22.33
C LEU A 665 21.68 1.43 22.02
N TYR A 666 21.31 0.23 22.37
CA TYR A 666 19.94 -0.27 22.31
C TYR A 666 19.17 0.15 23.56
N ARG A 667 18.11 0.92 23.36
CA ARG A 667 17.25 1.34 24.44
C ARG A 667 15.80 0.92 24.16
N ASP A 668 15.22 0.16 25.08
CA ASP A 668 13.81 -0.31 25.02
C ASP A 668 13.45 -0.98 23.67
N MET A 669 14.38 -1.70 23.07
CA MET A 669 14.19 -2.36 21.78
C MET A 669 13.87 -3.85 21.92
N SER A 670 12.75 -4.27 21.30
CA SER A 670 12.43 -5.69 21.15
C SER A 670 13.43 -6.41 20.22
N LEU A 671 13.56 -7.74 20.35
CA LEU A 671 14.41 -8.55 19.46
C LEU A 671 14.06 -8.38 17.97
N ALA A 672 12.76 -8.24 17.68
CA ALA A 672 12.26 -7.98 16.33
C ALA A 672 12.64 -6.58 15.80
N ALA A 673 12.69 -5.58 16.66
CA ALA A 673 13.15 -4.24 16.30
C ALA A 673 14.66 -4.21 16.05
N ARG A 674 15.45 -4.95 16.83
CA ARG A 674 16.92 -5.05 16.63
C ARG A 674 17.27 -5.65 15.26
N ALA A 675 16.51 -6.61 14.77
CA ALA A 675 16.70 -7.19 13.43
C ALA A 675 16.42 -6.20 12.27
N ARG A 676 15.78 -5.06 12.55
CA ARG A 676 15.51 -3.98 11.55
C ARG A 676 16.63 -2.93 11.48
N VAL A 677 17.63 -3.02 12.33
CA VAL A 677 18.77 -2.09 12.29
C VAL A 677 19.49 -2.24 10.94
N PRO A 678 19.78 -1.13 10.22
CA PRO A 678 20.44 -1.19 8.93
C PRO A 678 21.72 -2.01 8.95
N HIS A 679 21.85 -2.97 8.05
CA HIS A 679 23.07 -3.80 7.93
C HIS A 679 24.32 -2.96 7.64
N LEU A 680 24.16 -1.80 7.00
CA LEU A 680 25.25 -0.83 6.80
C LEU A 680 25.86 -0.37 8.12
N LEU A 681 25.04 -0.16 9.15
CA LEU A 681 25.53 0.16 10.51
C LEU A 681 26.20 -1.03 11.18
N LEU A 682 25.57 -2.20 11.11
CA LEU A 682 26.08 -3.41 11.76
C LEU A 682 27.41 -3.87 11.15
N ASN A 683 27.65 -3.61 9.85
CA ASN A 683 28.90 -3.93 9.18
C ASN A 683 30.07 -2.99 9.55
N VAL A 684 29.78 -1.82 10.13
CA VAL A 684 30.76 -0.79 10.51
C VAL A 684 31.11 -0.86 11.99
N VAL A 685 30.27 -1.52 12.80
CA VAL A 685 30.39 -1.56 14.27
C VAL A 685 30.72 -2.97 14.70
N SER A 686 31.80 -3.14 15.48
CA SER A 686 32.13 -4.43 16.10
C SER A 686 31.11 -4.76 17.20
N GLU A 687 30.89 -6.05 17.48
CA GLU A 687 29.97 -6.51 18.52
C GLU A 687 30.29 -5.90 19.90
N GLU A 688 31.56 -5.63 20.16
CA GLU A 688 32.02 -5.00 21.41
C GLU A 688 31.55 -3.54 21.59
N HIS A 689 31.16 -2.86 20.51
CA HIS A 689 30.67 -1.49 20.51
C HIS A 689 29.14 -1.37 20.52
N ILE A 690 28.46 -2.48 20.75
CA ILE A 690 27.01 -2.54 20.92
C ILE A 690 26.70 -2.74 22.40
N LEU A 691 25.94 -1.82 23.00
CA LEU A 691 25.60 -1.82 24.42
C LEU A 691 24.06 -1.73 24.58
N ASP A 692 23.54 -2.50 25.52
CA ASP A 692 22.19 -2.33 26.02
C ASP A 692 22.16 -1.25 27.11
N VAL A 693 21.19 -0.36 27.05
CA VAL A 693 21.03 0.70 28.04
C VAL A 693 20.46 0.09 29.34
N GLU A 694 21.29 0.07 30.38
CA GLU A 694 20.91 -0.34 31.72
C GLU A 694 21.09 0.87 32.66
N GLU A 695 20.07 1.23 33.44
CA GLU A 695 20.15 2.35 34.40
C GLU A 695 20.89 1.93 35.70
N HIS A 696 22.09 1.37 35.57
CA HIS A 696 22.94 0.98 36.66
C HIS A 696 24.27 1.79 36.65
N PRO A 697 24.88 2.15 37.77
CA PRO A 697 26.12 2.92 37.81
C PRO A 697 27.29 2.33 36.99
N GLN A 698 27.37 1.01 36.89
CA GLN A 698 28.39 0.34 36.08
C GLN A 698 28.23 0.59 34.59
N PHE A 699 27.02 0.76 34.08
CA PHE A 699 26.77 1.09 32.68
C PHE A 699 27.43 2.41 32.30
N TRP A 700 27.25 3.45 33.11
CA TRP A 700 27.82 4.78 32.86
C TRP A 700 29.33 4.76 32.85
N THR A 701 29.95 3.98 33.75
CA THR A 701 31.39 3.78 33.79
C THR A 701 31.88 3.07 32.53
N HIS A 702 31.19 2.03 32.10
CA HIS A 702 31.53 1.26 30.93
C HIS A 702 31.35 2.07 29.64
N LEU A 703 30.26 2.80 29.50
CA LEU A 703 30.01 3.71 28.38
C LEU A 703 31.06 4.80 28.30
N CYS A 704 31.39 5.41 29.44
CA CYS A 704 32.44 6.44 29.53
C CYS A 704 33.82 5.90 29.10
N GLN A 705 34.18 4.72 29.56
CA GLN A 705 35.43 4.06 29.13
C GLN A 705 35.47 3.81 27.63
N ARG A 706 34.37 3.35 27.03
CA ARG A 706 34.27 3.10 25.57
C ARG A 706 34.35 4.39 24.75
N ILE A 707 33.85 5.50 25.27
CA ILE A 707 33.98 6.81 24.61
C ILE A 707 35.41 7.31 24.69
N LEU A 708 36.08 7.19 25.85
CA LEU A 708 37.36 7.81 26.13
C LEU A 708 38.57 6.98 25.67
N ASN A 709 38.44 5.66 25.65
CA ASN A 709 39.56 4.78 25.31
C ASN A 709 39.66 4.56 23.80
N ALA A 710 40.88 4.72 23.26
CA ALA A 710 41.29 4.06 22.04
C ALA A 710 41.57 2.60 22.40
N ASP A 711 40.97 1.64 21.68
CA ASP A 711 41.11 0.24 21.96
C ASP A 711 42.60 -0.20 21.81
N PRO A 712 43.24 -0.79 22.83
CA PRO A 712 44.64 -1.23 22.71
C PRO A 712 44.82 -2.42 21.74
N ALA A 713 43.73 -3.10 21.33
CA ALA A 713 43.81 -4.26 20.44
C ALA A 713 44.08 -3.94 18.96
N ALA A 714 44.00 -2.67 18.53
CA ALA A 714 44.36 -2.25 17.16
C ALA A 714 45.87 -2.03 16.95
N LEU A 715 46.69 -2.54 17.83
CA LEU A 715 48.16 -2.41 17.80
C LEU A 715 48.88 -3.63 17.19
N PHE A 716 48.13 -4.56 16.54
CA PHE A 716 48.78 -5.68 15.82
C PHE A 716 48.34 -5.72 14.36
#